data_5cd3d53308fd01b3c7a064b34c33c167
#
_entry.id   5cd3d53308fd01b3c7a064b34c33c167
#
_cell.length_a   1.000
_cell.length_b   1.000
_cell.length_c   1.000
_cell.angle_alpha   90.00
_cell.angle_beta   90.00
_cell.angle_gamma   90.00
#
_symmetry.space_group_name_H-M   'P 1'
#
loop_
_entity.id
_entity.type
_entity.pdbx_description
1 polymer ?
#
loop_
_entity_poly.entity_id
_entity_poly.type
_entity_poly.pdbx_seq_one_letter_code
_entity_poly.pdbx_strand_id
1 'polypeptide(L)'
;EMRRNTLEMLLAITNHPTSCLFCDRKDECNDLRECMRKFPVTVGCKYCPKNGECELQEAVRFVGLEKIRYSISFKNMPVLREPFFDRNYSLCIMCSRCIRICQDVRGVGILSHNPDFHRMNWIGPQSLQDADCKFCGACVDACPTGALFARSEKWQKPEFSVSTICPYCGVGCQLKLGVREERLVSIRPDRDGPVNRGHACVKGRFGLDEIVHHPDRLTTPLIRRNGKLEEASWEEALNLVAKKFSEIKEKYGPDSLGALSSSRCTNEENFLMSKLSRAVFGTNNVDNCARVCHAPSVTGLAACFGSGAATNSFDQIEDADLLFIIGSNTTEAHPIVSLKVIKAQSKGAKIIVADPRKIELVDRAAIWLNLKPGTNIALLNAMMNVIIKEGLEDRDFIASRTEGFEEFQKTVMEYSPERSSKITGVPAEDIIAAARLYGQAKNAMIIYSLGITEHITGTANVMSLGNLAMLTGNVGRRSTGVMPLRGQNNVQGACDMGALPNVQVGYQPVVDAAVRSKFEEAWKVKLPAKIGLTSTQMLEGDQESKIRALYILGEDPAQTDPDTNRVRASLDALDFLVVQEIFPTETTKYADVILPAASFAECDGSFTNGERRIQRVRKAIPPICGLENWETICLIAQKMGYAMKYNHPSEIMDEVAALAPMFAGVSLSRLDSKGLQWPCPSAGHPGTETLHVDKFSRGLGKFNAVQHRYPAEQPDQDYPLILTTGRRREHYNCGSMTRRSKGIMWVWPEEAIEISPTDAKELGVGDGEVVLVRSKRGSVRTKARVTDKSSRGVAFMSFHYQDVLTNLLTNASLDPQAKTPEYKACAIRIEKIPC
;
A
#
# COMPACT_ATOMS: atom_id res chain seq x y z
N GLU A 1 -15.73 15.97 -45.59
CA GLU A 1 -16.24 17.36 -45.46
C GLU A 1 -16.93 17.61 -44.14
N MET A 2 -17.90 16.79 -43.71
CA MET A 2 -18.61 16.96 -42.41
C MET A 2 -17.62 17.00 -41.22
N ARG A 3 -16.66 16.06 -41.14
CA ARG A 3 -15.63 16.04 -40.04
C ARG A 3 -14.79 17.32 -40.04
N ARG A 4 -14.44 17.82 -41.23
CA ARG A 4 -13.69 19.06 -41.39
C ARG A 4 -14.50 20.26 -40.87
N ASN A 5 -15.76 20.40 -41.28
CA ASN A 5 -16.64 21.46 -40.82
C ASN A 5 -16.88 21.43 -39.31
N THR A 6 -17.11 20.26 -38.74
CA THR A 6 -17.27 20.08 -37.29
C THR A 6 -16.00 20.53 -36.54
N LEU A 7 -14.80 20.14 -37.04
CA LEU A 7 -13.54 20.52 -36.42
C LEU A 7 -13.25 22.02 -36.53
N GLU A 8 -13.58 22.64 -37.68
CA GLU A 8 -13.50 24.09 -37.87
C GLU A 8 -14.41 24.86 -36.91
N MET A 9 -15.65 24.43 -36.71
CA MET A 9 -16.58 25.01 -35.74
C MET A 9 -16.03 24.89 -34.31
N LEU A 10 -15.54 23.71 -33.96
CA LEU A 10 -14.93 23.47 -32.65
C LEU A 10 -13.73 24.39 -32.38
N LEU A 11 -12.88 24.59 -33.39
CA LEU A 11 -11.71 25.49 -33.29
C LEU A 11 -12.14 26.96 -33.21
N ALA A 12 -13.21 27.36 -33.89
CA ALA A 12 -13.70 28.73 -33.87
C ALA A 12 -14.25 29.17 -32.50
N ILE A 13 -14.73 28.21 -31.66
CA ILE A 13 -15.27 28.48 -30.33
C ILE A 13 -14.26 28.25 -29.19
N THR A 14 -13.04 27.84 -29.49
CA THR A 14 -11.97 27.56 -28.53
C THR A 14 -10.76 28.49 -28.76
N ASN A 15 -9.94 28.67 -27.73
CA ASN A 15 -8.75 29.52 -27.82
C ASN A 15 -7.51 28.79 -28.39
N HIS A 16 -7.70 27.84 -29.30
CA HIS A 16 -6.57 27.15 -29.91
C HIS A 16 -5.94 28.04 -31.03
N PRO A 17 -4.65 28.27 -30.98
CA PRO A 17 -3.98 29.13 -31.92
C PRO A 17 -3.85 28.44 -33.28
N THR A 18 -4.34 29.07 -34.30
CA THR A 18 -4.39 28.51 -35.65
C THR A 18 -3.02 28.36 -36.29
N SER A 19 -2.13 29.38 -36.17
CA SER A 19 -0.81 29.37 -36.80
C SER A 19 0.06 28.17 -36.36
N CYS A 20 0.14 27.92 -35.06
CA CYS A 20 0.89 26.75 -34.54
C CYS A 20 0.16 25.42 -34.77
N LEU A 21 -1.16 25.42 -34.73
CA LEU A 21 -1.97 24.22 -34.91
C LEU A 21 -1.83 23.65 -36.32
N PHE A 22 -1.73 24.50 -37.33
CA PHE A 22 -1.59 24.13 -38.74
C PHE A 22 -0.13 24.09 -39.20
N CYS A 23 0.83 24.38 -38.33
CA CYS A 23 2.23 24.33 -38.69
C CYS A 23 2.71 22.90 -38.93
N ASP A 24 3.32 22.65 -40.06
CA ASP A 24 3.91 21.36 -40.45
C ASP A 24 5.18 21.01 -39.67
N ARG A 25 5.86 22.01 -39.09
CA ARG A 25 7.09 21.86 -38.29
C ARG A 25 6.86 21.97 -36.79
N LYS A 26 5.64 21.85 -36.31
CA LYS A 26 5.33 22.03 -34.87
C LYS A 26 6.01 21.04 -33.96
N ASP A 27 6.25 19.82 -34.43
CA ASP A 27 6.90 18.77 -33.63
C ASP A 27 8.38 19.05 -33.38
N GLU A 28 9.02 19.80 -34.32
CA GLU A 28 10.40 20.26 -34.17
C GLU A 28 10.57 21.42 -33.19
N CYS A 29 9.47 22.06 -32.77
CA CYS A 29 9.47 23.22 -31.87
C CYS A 29 9.48 22.87 -30.40
N ASN A 30 9.48 21.59 -30.03
CA ASN A 30 9.25 21.15 -28.64
C ASN A 30 10.25 21.73 -27.64
N ASP A 31 11.52 21.83 -28.03
CA ASP A 31 12.60 22.28 -27.15
C ASP A 31 13.14 23.67 -27.50
N LEU A 32 12.55 24.34 -28.48
CA LEU A 32 13.02 25.63 -28.93
C LEU A 32 12.31 26.78 -28.22
N ARG A 33 13.08 27.77 -27.79
CA ARG A 33 12.55 29.01 -27.21
C ARG A 33 11.90 29.93 -28.23
N GLU A 34 12.32 29.84 -29.50
CA GLU A 34 11.83 30.65 -30.60
C GLU A 34 11.03 29.84 -31.61
N CYS A 35 10.07 30.48 -32.26
CA CYS A 35 9.33 29.88 -33.35
C CYS A 35 10.23 29.64 -34.57
N MET A 36 10.37 28.41 -35.05
CA MET A 36 11.18 28.08 -36.21
C MET A 36 10.75 28.76 -37.49
N ARG A 37 9.46 29.08 -37.67
CA ARG A 37 8.95 29.83 -38.81
C ARG A 37 8.84 31.32 -38.56
N LYS A 38 9.28 31.80 -37.38
CA LYS A 38 9.22 33.22 -36.99
C LYS A 38 7.81 33.83 -37.12
N PHE A 39 6.77 33.07 -36.82
CA PHE A 39 5.42 33.62 -36.77
C PHE A 39 5.33 34.69 -35.67
N PRO A 40 4.67 35.84 -35.92
CA PRO A 40 4.57 36.91 -34.94
C PRO A 40 3.77 36.53 -33.69
N VAL A 41 2.91 35.52 -33.78
CA VAL A 41 2.13 35.01 -32.65
C VAL A 41 2.87 33.81 -32.03
N THR A 42 3.52 34.08 -30.94
CA THR A 42 4.26 33.06 -30.18
C THR A 42 3.42 32.37 -29.11
N VAL A 43 2.14 32.69 -29.00
CA VAL A 43 1.22 32.09 -28.04
C VAL A 43 0.49 30.94 -28.72
N GLY A 44 0.62 29.72 -28.21
CA GLY A 44 -0.11 28.62 -28.82
C GLY A 44 0.50 27.23 -28.57
N CYS A 45 0.42 26.36 -29.59
CA CYS A 45 0.91 24.97 -29.45
C CYS A 45 2.36 24.88 -28.95
N LYS A 46 3.23 25.79 -29.41
CA LYS A 46 4.62 25.86 -28.95
C LYS A 46 4.75 25.97 -27.43
N TYR A 47 3.89 26.77 -26.80
CA TYR A 47 3.87 26.98 -25.36
C TYR A 47 2.84 26.12 -24.63
N CYS A 48 2.15 25.26 -25.36
CA CYS A 48 1.21 24.31 -24.78
C CYS A 48 1.97 23.09 -24.25
N PRO A 49 1.78 22.73 -22.97
CA PRO A 49 2.46 21.56 -22.41
C PRO A 49 2.07 20.24 -23.09
N LYS A 50 0.96 20.19 -23.84
CA LYS A 50 0.48 19.03 -24.58
C LYS A 50 0.96 19.00 -26.04
N ASN A 51 1.84 19.92 -26.46
CA ASN A 51 2.34 19.96 -27.83
C ASN A 51 3.03 18.64 -28.22
N GLY A 52 2.68 18.07 -29.36
CA GLY A 52 3.16 16.77 -29.86
C GLY A 52 2.45 15.55 -29.30
N GLU A 53 1.65 15.71 -28.21
CA GLU A 53 0.80 14.64 -27.62
C GLU A 53 -0.69 15.05 -27.61
N CYS A 54 -1.07 16.04 -28.42
CA CYS A 54 -2.40 16.63 -28.43
C CYS A 54 -3.29 15.94 -29.48
N GLU A 55 -4.34 15.26 -29.03
CA GLU A 55 -5.29 14.60 -29.96
C GLU A 55 -5.98 15.59 -30.92
N LEU A 56 -6.10 16.87 -30.53
CA LEU A 56 -6.64 17.90 -31.43
C LEU A 56 -5.66 18.17 -32.58
N GLN A 57 -4.35 18.19 -32.32
CA GLN A 57 -3.34 18.30 -33.38
C GLN A 57 -3.38 17.11 -34.34
N GLU A 58 -3.55 15.92 -33.81
CA GLU A 58 -3.71 14.69 -34.62
C GLU A 58 -4.97 14.74 -35.49
N ALA A 59 -6.09 15.15 -34.90
CA ALA A 59 -7.35 15.31 -35.61
C ALA A 59 -7.24 16.33 -36.76
N VAL A 60 -6.57 17.47 -36.52
CA VAL A 60 -6.32 18.50 -37.53
C VAL A 60 -5.49 17.95 -38.70
N ARG A 61 -4.43 17.21 -38.42
CA ARG A 61 -3.61 16.57 -39.46
C ARG A 61 -4.43 15.53 -40.24
N PHE A 62 -5.17 14.67 -39.53
CA PHE A 62 -5.94 13.58 -40.15
C PHE A 62 -7.00 14.09 -41.14
N VAL A 63 -7.67 15.20 -40.83
CA VAL A 63 -8.67 15.78 -41.73
C VAL A 63 -8.09 16.77 -42.77
N GLY A 64 -6.79 17.02 -42.72
CA GLY A 64 -6.08 17.95 -43.61
C GLY A 64 -6.62 19.39 -43.52
N LEU A 65 -6.84 19.86 -42.26
CA LEU A 65 -7.36 21.23 -42.06
C LEU A 65 -6.20 22.24 -42.06
N GLU A 66 -6.20 23.15 -43.03
CA GLU A 66 -5.13 24.15 -43.19
C GLU A 66 -5.53 25.56 -42.75
N LYS A 67 -6.83 25.85 -42.70
CA LYS A 67 -7.38 27.14 -42.28
C LYS A 67 -8.78 26.99 -41.69
N ILE A 68 -9.19 27.97 -40.93
CA ILE A 68 -10.58 28.10 -40.41
C ILE A 68 -11.29 29.19 -41.20
N ARG A 69 -12.52 28.88 -41.63
CA ARG A 69 -13.39 29.81 -42.33
C ARG A 69 -14.19 30.70 -41.41
N TYR A 70 -14.36 30.26 -40.16
CA TYR A 70 -15.18 30.98 -39.17
C TYR A 70 -14.32 31.95 -38.35
N SER A 71 -14.96 33.02 -37.85
CA SER A 71 -14.34 33.96 -36.91
C SER A 71 -14.05 33.27 -35.61
N ILE A 72 -12.85 33.47 -35.07
CA ILE A 72 -12.42 32.90 -33.78
C ILE A 72 -12.83 33.85 -32.66
N SER A 73 -13.55 33.34 -31.67
CA SER A 73 -13.91 34.09 -30.47
C SER A 73 -12.97 33.67 -29.32
N PHE A 74 -11.97 34.48 -29.05
CA PHE A 74 -11.08 34.25 -27.91
C PHE A 74 -11.76 34.63 -26.59
N LYS A 75 -11.73 33.71 -25.62
CA LYS A 75 -12.19 33.94 -24.26
C LYS A 75 -11.00 33.92 -23.34
N ASN A 76 -10.79 35.00 -22.60
CA ASN A 76 -9.73 35.01 -21.58
C ASN A 76 -10.25 34.36 -20.29
N MET A 77 -9.90 33.11 -20.08
CA MET A 77 -10.27 32.32 -18.91
C MET A 77 -9.10 32.28 -17.95
N PRO A 78 -9.34 32.44 -16.63
CA PRO A 78 -8.28 32.29 -15.66
C PRO A 78 -7.74 30.85 -15.63
N VAL A 79 -6.45 30.71 -15.45
CA VAL A 79 -5.82 29.41 -15.16
C VAL A 79 -5.97 29.13 -13.68
N LEU A 80 -6.67 28.05 -13.34
CA LEU A 80 -6.85 27.59 -11.97
C LEU A 80 -5.70 26.67 -11.58
N ARG A 81 -5.03 27.01 -10.51
CA ARG A 81 -3.87 26.28 -10.02
C ARG A 81 -4.28 25.33 -8.91
N GLU A 82 -4.19 24.03 -9.17
CA GLU A 82 -4.42 22.96 -8.21
C GLU A 82 -3.07 22.44 -7.63
N PRO A 83 -3.07 21.63 -6.56
CA PRO A 83 -1.82 21.13 -5.96
C PRO A 83 -0.86 20.44 -6.95
N PHE A 84 -1.36 19.71 -7.93
CA PHE A 84 -0.56 18.87 -8.84
C PHE A 84 -0.64 19.27 -10.30
N PHE A 85 -1.69 19.96 -10.74
CA PHE A 85 -1.93 20.26 -12.14
C PHE A 85 -2.62 21.62 -12.30
N ASP A 86 -2.56 22.15 -13.50
CA ASP A 86 -3.25 23.38 -13.86
C ASP A 86 -4.51 23.07 -14.65
N ARG A 87 -5.57 23.85 -14.45
CA ARG A 87 -6.82 23.86 -15.23
C ARG A 87 -6.89 25.11 -16.09
N ASN A 88 -6.59 24.99 -17.37
CA ASN A 88 -6.66 26.07 -18.36
C ASN A 88 -7.84 25.84 -19.31
N TYR A 89 -8.99 26.31 -18.92
CA TYR A 89 -10.21 26.08 -19.72
C TYR A 89 -10.27 26.88 -21.03
N SER A 90 -9.35 27.84 -21.26
CA SER A 90 -9.17 28.46 -22.58
C SER A 90 -8.79 27.42 -23.65
N LEU A 91 -8.18 26.29 -23.26
CA LEU A 91 -7.81 25.17 -24.13
C LEU A 91 -8.82 24.02 -24.12
N CYS A 92 -9.96 24.20 -23.46
CA CYS A 92 -10.98 23.16 -23.36
C CYS A 92 -11.82 23.08 -24.62
N ILE A 93 -11.95 21.86 -25.19
CA ILE A 93 -12.80 21.56 -26.35
C ILE A 93 -14.16 20.97 -25.96
N MET A 94 -14.50 20.98 -24.67
CA MET A 94 -15.79 20.54 -24.12
C MET A 94 -16.17 19.09 -24.43
N CYS A 95 -15.20 18.20 -24.56
CA CYS A 95 -15.41 16.79 -24.89
C CYS A 95 -16.01 15.95 -23.74
N SER A 96 -16.13 16.51 -22.53
CA SER A 96 -16.68 15.88 -21.31
C SER A 96 -15.94 14.64 -20.82
N ARG A 97 -14.77 14.25 -21.37
CA ARG A 97 -14.03 13.07 -20.94
C ARG A 97 -13.63 13.14 -19.47
N CYS A 98 -13.19 14.32 -18.99
CA CYS A 98 -12.81 14.53 -17.58
C CYS A 98 -14.02 14.37 -16.63
N ILE A 99 -15.22 14.78 -17.04
CA ILE A 99 -16.47 14.61 -16.29
C ILE A 99 -16.79 13.11 -16.19
N ARG A 100 -16.90 12.44 -17.32
CA ARG A 100 -17.27 11.01 -17.37
C ARG A 100 -16.29 10.13 -16.61
N ILE A 101 -14.98 10.33 -16.77
CA ILE A 101 -14.02 9.52 -16.03
C ILE A 101 -14.09 9.77 -14.51
N CYS A 102 -14.37 11.01 -14.09
CA CYS A 102 -14.54 11.35 -12.68
C CYS A 102 -15.80 10.72 -12.10
N GLN A 103 -16.92 10.77 -12.82
CA GLN A 103 -18.22 10.27 -12.39
C GLN A 103 -18.35 8.76 -12.56
N ASP A 104 -18.17 8.26 -13.79
CA ASP A 104 -18.57 6.89 -14.16
C ASP A 104 -17.51 5.85 -13.78
N VAL A 105 -16.22 6.24 -13.81
CA VAL A 105 -15.11 5.32 -13.54
C VAL A 105 -14.57 5.47 -12.13
N ARG A 106 -14.36 6.73 -11.68
CA ARG A 106 -13.77 7.00 -10.35
C ARG A 106 -14.83 7.07 -9.25
N GLY A 107 -16.11 7.22 -9.59
CA GLY A 107 -17.21 7.31 -8.65
C GLY A 107 -17.17 8.54 -7.74
N VAL A 108 -16.43 9.60 -8.13
CA VAL A 108 -16.25 10.83 -7.32
C VAL A 108 -17.25 11.92 -7.73
N GLY A 109 -17.39 12.19 -9.02
CA GLY A 109 -18.46 13.03 -9.58
C GLY A 109 -18.38 14.54 -9.32
N ILE A 110 -17.22 15.08 -8.88
CA ILE A 110 -17.06 16.52 -8.59
C ILE A 110 -16.85 17.41 -9.84
N LEU A 111 -16.54 16.81 -10.98
CA LEU A 111 -16.43 17.54 -12.23
C LEU A 111 -17.78 17.50 -12.94
N SER A 112 -18.36 18.67 -13.21
CA SER A 112 -19.60 18.86 -13.95
C SER A 112 -19.51 20.09 -14.84
N HIS A 113 -20.37 20.20 -15.83
CA HIS A 113 -20.54 21.46 -16.55
C HIS A 113 -21.13 22.52 -15.62
N ASN A 114 -20.61 23.76 -15.70
CA ASN A 114 -21.22 24.87 -14.98
C ASN A 114 -22.65 25.11 -15.59
N PRO A 115 -23.68 25.25 -14.77
CA PRO A 115 -25.01 25.60 -15.26
C PRO A 115 -25.07 26.92 -16.04
N ASP A 116 -24.14 27.85 -15.75
CA ASP A 116 -23.98 29.10 -16.53
C ASP A 116 -23.19 28.91 -17.84
N PHE A 117 -23.28 27.74 -18.40
CA PHE A 117 -22.59 27.25 -19.60
C PHE A 117 -22.54 28.21 -20.77
N HIS A 118 -23.58 29.05 -20.97
CA HIS A 118 -23.63 30.03 -22.05
C HIS A 118 -22.62 31.17 -21.95
N ARG A 119 -22.01 31.35 -20.76
CA ARG A 119 -21.07 32.47 -20.52
C ARG A 119 -19.62 32.06 -20.38
N MET A 120 -19.33 30.82 -19.89
CA MET A 120 -17.97 30.37 -19.65
C MET A 120 -17.84 28.83 -19.77
N ASN A 121 -16.85 28.35 -20.51
CA ASN A 121 -16.53 26.92 -20.66
C ASN A 121 -15.87 26.37 -19.38
N TRP A 122 -16.54 26.50 -18.24
CA TRP A 122 -16.01 26.10 -16.95
C TRP A 122 -16.47 24.71 -16.56
N ILE A 123 -15.55 23.85 -16.15
CA ILE A 123 -15.83 22.49 -15.69
C ILE A 123 -15.43 22.34 -14.23
N GLY A 124 -16.38 21.99 -13.39
CA GLY A 124 -16.18 21.72 -11.97
C GLY A 124 -16.18 22.96 -11.08
N PRO A 125 -15.93 22.76 -9.77
CA PRO A 125 -15.86 23.82 -8.77
C PRO A 125 -14.63 24.72 -8.97
N GLN A 126 -14.61 25.88 -8.31
CA GLN A 126 -13.49 26.81 -8.37
C GLN A 126 -12.23 26.20 -7.72
N SER A 127 -12.37 25.52 -6.58
CA SER A 127 -11.33 24.78 -5.89
C SER A 127 -11.70 23.28 -5.88
N LEU A 128 -10.80 22.45 -6.35
CA LEU A 128 -10.97 21.01 -6.29
C LEU A 128 -10.70 20.48 -4.88
N GLN A 129 -9.85 21.15 -4.11
CA GLN A 129 -9.54 20.76 -2.73
C GLN A 129 -10.76 20.92 -1.84
N ASP A 130 -11.47 22.06 -1.93
CA ASP A 130 -12.66 22.33 -1.11
C ASP A 130 -13.82 21.41 -1.47
N ALA A 131 -13.81 20.85 -2.68
CA ALA A 131 -14.78 19.88 -3.15
C ALA A 131 -14.42 18.41 -2.86
N ASP A 132 -13.45 18.16 -1.97
CA ASP A 132 -12.95 16.81 -1.63
C ASP A 132 -12.47 15.99 -2.85
N CYS A 133 -11.76 16.62 -3.78
CA CYS A 133 -11.15 15.93 -4.91
C CYS A 133 -10.14 14.89 -4.42
N LYS A 134 -10.20 13.69 -5.01
CA LYS A 134 -9.25 12.61 -4.71
C LYS A 134 -7.87 12.82 -5.38
N PHE A 135 -7.68 13.86 -6.17
CA PHE A 135 -6.47 14.18 -6.92
C PHE A 135 -5.84 12.97 -7.66
N CYS A 136 -6.67 12.07 -8.13
CA CYS A 136 -6.22 10.82 -8.77
C CYS A 136 -5.59 11.01 -10.16
N GLY A 137 -5.69 12.20 -10.75
CA GLY A 137 -5.13 12.52 -12.07
C GLY A 137 -5.88 11.96 -13.27
N ALA A 138 -6.95 11.16 -13.09
CA ALA A 138 -7.64 10.52 -14.20
C ALA A 138 -8.22 11.53 -15.21
N CYS A 139 -8.70 12.69 -14.76
CA CYS A 139 -9.16 13.77 -15.61
C CYS A 139 -8.01 14.41 -16.43
N VAL A 140 -6.83 14.48 -15.86
CA VAL A 140 -5.59 14.97 -16.53
C VAL A 140 -5.17 13.99 -17.62
N ASP A 141 -5.13 12.70 -17.31
CA ASP A 141 -4.72 11.65 -18.24
C ASP A 141 -5.73 11.43 -19.38
N ALA A 142 -7.03 11.74 -19.14
CA ALA A 142 -8.09 11.65 -20.12
C ALA A 142 -8.23 12.91 -21.00
N CYS A 143 -7.60 14.04 -20.62
CA CYS A 143 -7.74 15.30 -21.35
C CYS A 143 -7.03 15.23 -22.71
N PRO A 144 -7.75 15.43 -23.84
CA PRO A 144 -7.16 15.33 -25.17
C PRO A 144 -6.33 16.56 -25.57
N THR A 145 -6.44 17.66 -24.80
CA THR A 145 -5.75 18.92 -25.06
C THR A 145 -4.93 19.36 -23.82
N GLY A 146 -4.32 20.53 -23.85
CA GLY A 146 -3.60 21.12 -22.73
C GLY A 146 -4.49 21.76 -21.65
N ALA A 147 -5.81 21.53 -21.68
CA ALA A 147 -6.73 22.14 -20.71
C ALA A 147 -6.49 21.63 -19.26
N LEU A 148 -6.16 20.36 -19.10
CA LEU A 148 -5.72 19.78 -17.83
C LEU A 148 -4.33 19.17 -18.03
N PHE A 149 -3.35 19.61 -17.26
CA PHE A 149 -1.98 19.14 -17.44
C PHE A 149 -1.19 19.11 -16.13
N ALA A 150 -0.47 18.00 -15.89
CA ALA A 150 0.39 17.83 -14.71
C ALA A 150 1.51 18.87 -14.72
N ARG A 151 1.69 19.58 -13.58
CA ARG A 151 2.66 20.67 -13.51
C ARG A 151 4.10 20.19 -13.58
N SER A 152 4.40 19.06 -12.99
CA SER A 152 5.72 18.44 -13.00
C SER A 152 6.17 18.01 -14.41
N GLU A 153 5.22 17.68 -15.29
CA GLU A 153 5.51 17.25 -16.67
C GLU A 153 5.57 18.41 -17.68
N LYS A 154 5.26 19.62 -17.21
CA LYS A 154 5.21 20.80 -18.08
C LYS A 154 6.61 21.14 -18.59
N TRP A 155 6.75 21.23 -19.92
CA TRP A 155 8.01 21.55 -20.63
C TRP A 155 9.09 20.48 -20.60
N GLN A 156 8.80 19.31 -20.05
CA GLN A 156 9.72 18.18 -20.02
C GLN A 156 9.12 17.01 -20.80
N LYS A 157 9.81 16.56 -21.84
CA LYS A 157 9.43 15.38 -22.61
C LYS A 157 10.43 14.26 -22.39
N PRO A 158 9.97 13.06 -22.14
CA PRO A 158 10.86 11.92 -22.02
C PRO A 158 11.48 11.56 -23.37
N GLU A 159 12.73 11.12 -23.36
CA GLU A 159 13.41 10.49 -24.48
C GLU A 159 12.94 9.06 -24.66
N PHE A 160 12.72 8.36 -23.55
CA PHE A 160 12.15 7.03 -23.49
C PHE A 160 11.31 6.84 -22.23
N SER A 161 10.58 5.73 -22.18
CA SER A 161 9.77 5.38 -21.01
C SER A 161 9.99 3.93 -20.61
N VAL A 162 10.01 3.70 -19.29
CA VAL A 162 10.17 2.37 -18.69
C VAL A 162 8.93 2.02 -17.88
N SER A 163 8.36 0.83 -18.13
CA SER A 163 7.25 0.30 -17.32
C SER A 163 7.79 -0.40 -16.08
N THR A 164 7.34 0.04 -14.91
CA THR A 164 7.71 -0.53 -13.60
C THR A 164 6.51 -0.53 -12.65
N ILE A 165 6.71 -0.93 -11.40
CA ILE A 165 5.64 -1.07 -10.40
C ILE A 165 5.71 0.05 -9.38
N CYS A 166 4.55 0.59 -9.03
CA CYS A 166 4.40 1.61 -7.99
C CYS A 166 4.90 1.11 -6.63
N PRO A 167 5.77 1.84 -5.93
CA PRO A 167 6.38 1.40 -4.68
C PRO A 167 5.48 1.64 -3.45
N TYR A 168 4.24 2.09 -3.58
CA TYR A 168 3.44 2.45 -2.42
C TYR A 168 2.67 1.27 -1.83
N CYS A 169 1.52 0.89 -2.35
CA CYS A 169 0.67 -0.09 -1.68
C CYS A 169 0.64 -1.46 -2.40
N GLY A 170 0.14 -2.46 -1.70
CA GLY A 170 0.05 -3.85 -2.17
C GLY A 170 -0.88 -4.09 -3.37
N VAL A 171 -1.43 -3.06 -3.98
CA VAL A 171 -2.17 -3.19 -5.25
C VAL A 171 -1.25 -3.55 -6.40
N GLY A 172 -0.01 -3.02 -6.44
CA GLY A 172 0.93 -3.30 -7.52
C GLY A 172 0.56 -2.62 -8.84
N CYS A 173 0.20 -1.34 -8.80
CA CYS A 173 -0.11 -0.57 -10.02
C CYS A 173 1.12 -0.44 -10.92
N GLN A 174 0.96 -0.71 -12.21
CA GLN A 174 2.00 -0.50 -13.21
C GLN A 174 2.03 0.96 -13.66
N LEU A 175 3.22 1.53 -13.69
CA LEU A 175 3.50 2.92 -14.04
C LEU A 175 4.49 2.96 -15.20
N LYS A 176 4.38 3.99 -16.04
CA LYS A 176 5.38 4.38 -17.04
C LYS A 176 6.19 5.56 -16.52
N LEU A 177 7.47 5.35 -16.32
CA LEU A 177 8.45 6.35 -15.94
C LEU A 177 9.08 6.94 -17.20
N GLY A 178 8.84 8.20 -17.48
CA GLY A 178 9.48 8.91 -18.58
C GLY A 178 10.83 9.45 -18.13
N VAL A 179 11.87 9.17 -18.88
CA VAL A 179 13.27 9.51 -18.58
C VAL A 179 13.82 10.46 -19.63
N ARG A 180 14.58 11.46 -19.19
CA ARG A 180 15.39 12.36 -20.00
C ARG A 180 16.67 12.71 -19.26
N GLU A 181 17.83 12.56 -19.91
CA GLU A 181 19.13 12.87 -19.31
C GLU A 181 19.31 12.22 -17.92
N GLU A 182 19.02 10.90 -17.86
CA GLU A 182 19.03 10.10 -16.61
C GLU A 182 18.15 10.63 -15.46
N ARG A 183 17.18 11.48 -15.76
CA ARG A 183 16.22 12.01 -14.77
C ARG A 183 14.80 11.59 -15.09
N LEU A 184 14.02 11.34 -14.05
CA LEU A 184 12.58 11.15 -14.19
C LEU A 184 11.93 12.51 -14.47
N VAL A 185 11.20 12.59 -15.58
CA VAL A 185 10.50 13.82 -16.03
C VAL A 185 8.99 13.63 -16.13
N SER A 186 8.50 12.40 -16.10
CA SER A 186 7.07 12.12 -16.05
C SER A 186 6.78 10.77 -15.42
N ILE A 187 5.64 10.65 -14.72
CA ILE A 187 5.16 9.40 -14.14
C ILE A 187 3.68 9.26 -14.45
N ARG A 188 3.32 8.27 -15.26
CA ARG A 188 1.93 8.06 -15.71
C ARG A 188 1.49 6.62 -15.43
N PRO A 189 0.20 6.36 -15.19
CA PRO A 189 -0.30 4.99 -15.10
C PRO A 189 -0.16 4.28 -16.44
N ASP A 190 0.34 3.05 -16.41
CA ASP A 190 0.43 2.23 -17.62
C ASP A 190 -0.96 1.71 -18.01
N ARG A 191 -1.38 1.98 -19.24
CA ARG A 191 -2.69 1.54 -19.76
C ARG A 191 -2.77 0.03 -19.91
N ASP A 192 -1.64 -0.62 -20.14
CA ASP A 192 -1.52 -2.07 -20.31
C ASP A 192 -1.30 -2.80 -18.98
N GLY A 193 -1.21 -2.06 -17.88
CA GLY A 193 -1.02 -2.61 -16.54
C GLY A 193 -2.16 -3.57 -16.15
N PRO A 194 -1.88 -4.85 -15.87
CA PRO A 194 -2.91 -5.87 -15.68
C PRO A 194 -3.81 -5.60 -14.46
N VAL A 195 -3.28 -4.95 -13.43
CA VAL A 195 -4.00 -4.69 -12.19
C VAL A 195 -4.76 -3.38 -12.23
N ASN A 196 -4.11 -2.30 -12.68
CA ASN A 196 -4.63 -0.94 -12.61
C ASN A 196 -5.23 -0.39 -13.92
N ARG A 197 -5.01 -1.04 -15.06
CA ARG A 197 -5.64 -0.73 -16.36
C ARG A 197 -5.65 0.77 -16.68
N GLY A 198 -4.50 1.43 -16.53
CA GLY A 198 -4.34 2.86 -16.79
C GLY A 198 -4.85 3.79 -15.69
N HIS A 199 -5.12 3.29 -14.50
CA HIS A 199 -5.53 4.10 -13.35
C HIS A 199 -4.43 4.18 -12.29
N ALA A 200 -4.34 5.32 -11.59
CA ALA A 200 -3.50 5.51 -10.41
C ALA A 200 -4.27 6.28 -9.32
N CYS A 201 -3.75 6.29 -8.11
CA CYS A 201 -4.16 7.20 -7.05
C CYS A 201 -3.24 8.42 -7.01
N VAL A 202 -3.56 9.40 -6.18
CA VAL A 202 -2.74 10.63 -6.01
C VAL A 202 -1.27 10.32 -5.75
N LYS A 203 -0.98 9.34 -4.89
CA LYS A 203 0.40 8.94 -4.54
C LYS A 203 1.18 8.42 -5.75
N GLY A 204 0.63 7.44 -6.46
CA GLY A 204 1.29 6.85 -7.63
C GLY A 204 1.36 7.77 -8.84
N ARG A 205 0.43 8.72 -8.96
CA ARG A 205 0.40 9.66 -10.10
C ARG A 205 1.25 10.90 -9.89
N PHE A 206 1.28 11.43 -8.66
CA PHE A 206 1.89 12.74 -8.38
C PHE A 206 2.85 12.72 -7.18
N GLY A 207 2.84 11.67 -6.37
CA GLY A 207 3.65 11.61 -5.15
C GLY A 207 5.02 10.97 -5.32
N LEU A 208 5.48 10.72 -6.55
CA LEU A 208 6.75 10.05 -6.84
C LEU A 208 7.73 10.93 -7.65
N ASP A 209 7.23 11.93 -8.34
CA ASP A 209 8.01 12.79 -9.25
C ASP A 209 9.08 13.61 -8.52
N GLU A 210 8.80 14.03 -7.29
CA GLU A 210 9.75 14.78 -6.46
C GLU A 210 10.68 13.89 -5.61
N ILE A 211 10.40 12.58 -5.49
CA ILE A 211 11.06 11.69 -4.53
C ILE A 211 12.44 11.23 -4.99
N VAL A 212 12.54 10.76 -6.22
CA VAL A 212 13.78 10.11 -6.72
C VAL A 212 14.94 11.12 -6.75
N HIS A 213 14.68 12.36 -7.13
CA HIS A 213 15.67 13.43 -7.22
C HIS A 213 15.53 14.48 -6.10
N HIS A 214 14.94 14.08 -4.95
CA HIS A 214 14.79 14.99 -3.82
C HIS A 214 16.16 15.38 -3.23
N PRO A 215 16.39 16.64 -2.82
CA PRO A 215 17.68 17.05 -2.26
C PRO A 215 18.07 16.33 -0.96
N ASP A 216 17.08 15.83 -0.19
CA ASP A 216 17.33 15.05 1.03
C ASP A 216 17.76 13.59 0.76
N ARG A 217 17.84 13.14 -0.50
CA ARG A 217 18.27 11.76 -0.82
C ARG A 217 19.66 11.50 -0.26
N LEU A 218 19.77 10.38 0.46
CA LEU A 218 21.06 9.84 0.85
C LEU A 218 21.77 9.32 -0.41
N THR A 219 22.97 9.82 -0.66
CA THR A 219 23.77 9.49 -1.86
C THR A 219 25.13 8.90 -1.51
N THR A 220 25.64 9.20 -0.31
CA THR A 220 26.91 8.70 0.22
C THR A 220 26.69 8.00 1.56
N PRO A 221 27.48 6.96 1.89
CA PRO A 221 27.45 6.35 3.21
C PRO A 221 27.84 7.35 4.31
N LEU A 222 27.24 7.21 5.48
CA LEU A 222 27.54 8.02 6.65
C LEU A 222 27.98 7.10 7.80
N ILE A 223 29.02 7.49 8.52
CA ILE A 223 29.53 6.79 9.70
C ILE A 223 29.47 7.72 10.91
N ARG A 224 29.03 7.22 12.07
CA ARG A 224 29.01 7.99 13.30
C ARG A 224 30.40 8.02 13.93
N ARG A 225 30.99 9.22 13.97
CA ARG A 225 32.27 9.52 14.62
C ARG A 225 32.08 10.61 15.67
N ASN A 226 32.50 10.37 16.90
CA ASN A 226 32.36 11.34 17.99
C ASN A 226 30.90 11.88 18.14
N GLY A 227 29.91 10.99 17.96
CA GLY A 227 28.48 11.32 18.06
C GLY A 227 27.86 12.00 16.83
N LYS A 228 28.65 12.32 15.78
CA LYS A 228 28.18 12.96 14.56
C LYS A 228 28.26 11.99 13.37
N LEU A 229 27.27 12.06 12.47
CA LEU A 229 27.30 11.36 11.20
C LEU A 229 28.16 12.15 10.20
N GLU A 230 29.17 11.49 9.64
CA GLU A 230 30.13 12.06 8.69
C GLU A 230 30.15 11.21 7.42
N GLU A 231 30.33 11.83 6.27
CA GLU A 231 30.45 11.12 4.99
C GLU A 231 31.65 10.18 4.97
N ALA A 232 31.46 9.04 4.33
CA ALA A 232 32.48 8.00 4.17
C ALA A 232 32.39 7.37 2.77
N SER A 233 33.45 6.72 2.35
CA SER A 233 33.41 5.90 1.14
C SER A 233 32.62 4.61 1.38
N TRP A 234 32.11 4.02 0.30
CA TRP A 234 31.48 2.70 0.34
C TRP A 234 32.44 1.64 0.90
N GLU A 235 33.71 1.68 0.53
CA GLU A 235 34.70 0.73 1.01
C GLU A 235 34.90 0.82 2.51
N GLU A 236 35.04 2.04 3.04
CA GLU A 236 35.19 2.28 4.48
C GLU A 236 33.97 1.82 5.27
N ALA A 237 32.77 2.21 4.81
CA ALA A 237 31.52 1.86 5.48
C ALA A 237 31.28 0.34 5.50
N LEU A 238 31.46 -0.33 4.36
CA LEU A 238 31.27 -1.79 4.26
C LEU A 238 32.33 -2.57 5.05
N ASN A 239 33.58 -2.09 5.10
CA ASN A 239 34.63 -2.70 5.94
C ASN A 239 34.28 -2.58 7.43
N LEU A 240 33.80 -1.42 7.88
CA LEU A 240 33.36 -1.21 9.25
C LEU A 240 32.18 -2.12 9.61
N VAL A 241 31.17 -2.18 8.76
CA VAL A 241 29.99 -3.04 8.93
C VAL A 241 30.40 -4.51 9.08
N ALA A 242 31.16 -5.04 8.11
CA ALA A 242 31.60 -6.43 8.15
C ALA A 242 32.45 -6.75 9.39
N LYS A 243 33.39 -5.87 9.74
CA LYS A 243 34.23 -6.00 10.93
C LYS A 243 33.39 -6.07 12.21
N LYS A 244 32.50 -5.11 12.42
CA LYS A 244 31.68 -5.01 13.63
C LYS A 244 30.71 -6.18 13.79
N PHE A 245 30.01 -6.58 12.72
CA PHE A 245 29.16 -7.77 12.77
C PHE A 245 29.98 -9.04 13.08
N SER A 246 31.18 -9.20 12.52
CA SER A 246 32.06 -10.34 12.79
C SER A 246 32.54 -10.35 14.25
N GLU A 247 32.99 -9.21 14.77
CA GLU A 247 33.44 -9.07 16.18
C GLU A 247 32.30 -9.40 17.16
N ILE A 248 31.08 -8.89 16.92
CA ILE A 248 29.93 -9.13 17.79
C ILE A 248 29.49 -10.60 17.71
N LYS A 249 29.46 -11.17 16.51
CA LYS A 249 29.17 -12.60 16.29
C LYS A 249 30.16 -13.50 17.02
N GLU A 250 31.44 -13.21 16.92
CA GLU A 250 32.50 -14.01 17.59
C GLU A 250 32.38 -13.90 19.10
N LYS A 251 32.12 -12.73 19.63
CA LYS A 251 32.06 -12.47 21.07
C LYS A 251 30.80 -13.00 21.75
N TYR A 252 29.63 -12.85 21.12
CA TYR A 252 28.33 -13.11 21.75
C TYR A 252 27.54 -14.24 21.08
N GLY A 253 28.05 -14.79 19.98
CA GLY A 253 27.40 -15.83 19.18
C GLY A 253 26.46 -15.27 18.10
N PRO A 254 26.05 -16.10 17.14
CA PRO A 254 25.28 -15.70 15.97
C PRO A 254 23.90 -15.09 16.30
N ASP A 255 23.25 -15.56 17.36
CA ASP A 255 21.92 -15.08 17.78
C ASP A 255 21.95 -13.67 18.39
N SER A 256 23.12 -13.07 18.55
CA SER A 256 23.29 -11.65 18.93
C SER A 256 23.10 -10.69 17.75
N LEU A 257 23.01 -11.22 16.54
CA LEU A 257 22.76 -10.46 15.32
C LEU A 257 21.31 -10.60 14.86
N GLY A 258 20.81 -9.55 14.24
CA GLY A 258 19.48 -9.56 13.60
C GLY A 258 19.45 -8.74 12.31
N ALA A 259 18.43 -8.99 11.49
CA ALA A 259 18.19 -8.28 10.25
C ALA A 259 16.71 -7.95 10.11
N LEU A 260 16.38 -6.70 9.77
CA LEU A 260 15.05 -6.27 9.37
C LEU A 260 15.04 -5.96 7.87
N SER A 261 14.33 -6.77 7.12
CA SER A 261 14.07 -6.58 5.69
C SER A 261 12.79 -5.79 5.47
N SER A 262 12.52 -5.37 4.25
CA SER A 262 11.42 -4.45 3.98
C SER A 262 10.51 -4.88 2.85
N SER A 263 9.25 -4.51 2.99
CA SER A 263 8.28 -4.55 1.90
C SER A 263 8.51 -3.47 0.82
N ARG A 264 9.55 -2.64 0.97
CA ARG A 264 9.99 -1.67 -0.04
C ARG A 264 11.02 -2.24 -0.99
N CYS A 265 11.67 -3.30 -0.55
CA CYS A 265 12.71 -4.02 -1.26
C CYS A 265 12.12 -4.99 -2.28
N THR A 266 12.87 -5.32 -3.32
CA THR A 266 12.48 -6.33 -4.30
C THR A 266 12.40 -7.73 -3.65
N ASN A 267 11.80 -8.69 -4.35
CA ASN A 267 11.81 -10.08 -3.93
C ASN A 267 13.24 -10.59 -3.77
N GLU A 268 14.08 -10.24 -4.72
CA GLU A 268 15.49 -10.62 -4.78
C GLU A 268 16.27 -10.07 -3.57
N GLU A 269 16.06 -8.81 -3.22
CA GLU A 269 16.66 -8.17 -2.03
C GLU A 269 16.16 -8.83 -0.73
N ASN A 270 14.87 -9.12 -0.61
CA ASN A 270 14.30 -9.82 0.54
C ASN A 270 14.87 -11.24 0.68
N PHE A 271 15.05 -11.97 -0.43
CA PHE A 271 15.70 -13.28 -0.42
C PHE A 271 17.16 -13.19 0.04
N LEU A 272 17.90 -12.20 -0.44
CA LEU A 272 19.28 -11.99 -0.04
C LEU A 272 19.42 -11.58 1.44
N MET A 273 18.51 -10.77 1.98
CA MET A 273 18.46 -10.47 3.42
C MET A 273 18.22 -11.74 4.25
N SER A 274 17.31 -12.60 3.81
CA SER A 274 17.07 -13.91 4.40
C SER A 274 18.31 -14.80 4.33
N LYS A 275 19.02 -14.84 3.20
CA LYS A 275 20.27 -15.58 3.00
C LYS A 275 21.43 -15.00 3.83
N LEU A 276 21.57 -13.68 3.90
CA LEU A 276 22.58 -13.00 4.72
C LEU A 276 22.44 -13.39 6.19
N SER A 277 21.22 -13.30 6.73
CA SER A 277 20.98 -13.65 8.14
C SER A 277 21.32 -15.09 8.44
N ARG A 278 20.91 -16.03 7.59
CA ARG A 278 21.05 -17.47 7.85
C ARG A 278 22.42 -18.02 7.49
N ALA A 279 22.93 -17.68 6.32
CA ALA A 279 24.21 -18.22 5.83
C ALA A 279 25.43 -17.45 6.33
N VAL A 280 25.30 -16.12 6.56
CA VAL A 280 26.44 -15.27 6.96
C VAL A 280 26.40 -14.96 8.45
N PHE A 281 25.31 -14.42 8.96
CA PHE A 281 25.19 -14.17 10.40
C PHE A 281 25.07 -15.48 11.18
N GLY A 282 24.43 -16.52 10.62
CA GLY A 282 24.27 -17.83 11.24
C GLY A 282 23.08 -17.89 12.19
N THR A 283 22.07 -17.04 11.99
CA THR A 283 20.86 -16.94 12.81
C THR A 283 19.59 -16.88 11.95
N ASN A 284 18.44 -17.27 12.53
CA ASN A 284 17.13 -17.06 11.93
C ASN A 284 16.46 -15.73 12.39
N ASN A 285 17.20 -14.83 13.04
CA ASN A 285 16.74 -13.51 13.45
C ASN A 285 16.63 -12.60 12.22
N VAL A 286 15.68 -12.88 11.35
CA VAL A 286 15.32 -12.06 10.18
C VAL A 286 13.80 -11.93 10.14
N ASP A 287 13.31 -10.70 10.03
CA ASP A 287 11.87 -10.42 9.93
C ASP A 287 11.65 -9.19 9.04
N ASN A 288 10.41 -8.82 8.81
CA ASN A 288 10.04 -7.66 8.01
C ASN A 288 8.75 -7.02 8.53
N CYS A 289 8.37 -5.89 7.96
CA CYS A 289 7.18 -5.12 8.37
C CYS A 289 5.83 -5.90 8.30
N ALA A 290 5.78 -7.10 7.75
CA ALA A 290 4.58 -7.94 7.84
C ALA A 290 4.25 -8.28 9.30
N ARG A 291 5.26 -8.27 10.20
CA ARG A 291 5.08 -8.53 11.63
C ARG A 291 4.11 -7.55 12.27
N VAL A 292 4.27 -6.29 12.00
CA VAL A 292 3.39 -5.22 12.52
C VAL A 292 2.17 -4.95 11.63
N CYS A 293 1.90 -5.83 10.65
CA CYS A 293 0.90 -5.59 9.61
C CYS A 293 -0.01 -6.81 9.38
N HIS A 294 0.41 -7.74 8.53
CA HIS A 294 -0.38 -8.87 8.04
C HIS A 294 0.15 -10.26 8.44
N ALA A 295 1.05 -10.36 9.42
CA ALA A 295 1.44 -11.66 9.97
C ALA A 295 0.25 -12.48 10.48
N PRO A 296 -0.81 -11.89 11.10
CA PRO A 296 -2.04 -12.61 11.41
C PRO A 296 -2.75 -13.19 10.19
N SER A 297 -2.68 -12.53 9.02
CA SER A 297 -3.23 -13.11 7.78
C SER A 297 -2.48 -14.35 7.35
N VAL A 298 -1.14 -14.32 7.42
CA VAL A 298 -0.32 -15.49 7.09
C VAL A 298 -0.65 -16.65 8.02
N THR A 299 -0.66 -16.40 9.34
CA THR A 299 -0.91 -17.44 10.35
C THR A 299 -2.36 -17.95 10.32
N GLY A 300 -3.35 -17.05 10.28
CA GLY A 300 -4.77 -17.38 10.38
C GLY A 300 -5.30 -18.07 9.12
N LEU A 301 -4.96 -17.58 7.91
CA LEU A 301 -5.38 -18.25 6.67
C LEU A 301 -4.63 -19.58 6.49
N ALA A 302 -3.35 -19.68 6.88
CA ALA A 302 -2.62 -20.94 6.84
C ALA A 302 -3.26 -21.98 7.79
N ALA A 303 -3.73 -21.57 8.96
CA ALA A 303 -4.45 -22.44 9.88
C ALA A 303 -5.76 -22.97 9.28
N CYS A 304 -6.51 -22.11 8.55
CA CYS A 304 -7.76 -22.50 7.88
C CYS A 304 -7.52 -23.29 6.59
N PHE A 305 -6.64 -22.80 5.72
CA PHE A 305 -6.54 -23.22 4.31
C PHE A 305 -5.20 -23.89 3.96
N GLY A 306 -4.17 -23.74 4.80
CA GLY A 306 -2.79 -24.16 4.52
C GLY A 306 -2.00 -23.15 3.68
N SER A 307 -2.56 -21.98 3.35
CA SER A 307 -1.89 -20.90 2.63
C SER A 307 -2.29 -19.55 3.23
N GLY A 308 -1.31 -18.70 3.52
CA GLY A 308 -1.51 -17.42 4.19
C GLY A 308 -1.73 -16.20 3.27
N ALA A 309 -2.23 -16.42 2.05
CA ALA A 309 -2.36 -15.37 1.04
C ALA A 309 -3.81 -15.20 0.54
N ALA A 310 -4.05 -14.15 -0.23
CA ALA A 310 -5.31 -13.90 -0.91
C ALA A 310 -5.74 -15.11 -1.75
N THR A 311 -6.98 -15.53 -1.64
CA THR A 311 -7.46 -16.74 -2.36
C THR A 311 -7.72 -16.48 -3.85
N ASN A 312 -7.97 -15.25 -4.25
CA ASN A 312 -8.43 -14.86 -5.59
C ASN A 312 -7.64 -13.66 -6.15
N SER A 313 -7.86 -13.35 -7.42
CA SER A 313 -7.32 -12.14 -8.07
C SER A 313 -8.20 -10.93 -7.82
N PHE A 314 -7.62 -9.72 -7.87
CA PHE A 314 -8.37 -8.46 -7.73
C PHE A 314 -9.45 -8.28 -8.81
N ASP A 315 -9.22 -8.77 -10.03
CA ASP A 315 -10.21 -8.67 -11.10
C ASP A 315 -11.50 -9.41 -10.80
N GLN A 316 -11.42 -10.48 -9.99
CA GLN A 316 -12.58 -11.28 -9.61
C GLN A 316 -13.53 -10.56 -8.64
N ILE A 317 -13.09 -9.47 -8.01
CA ILE A 317 -13.95 -8.60 -7.20
C ILE A 317 -15.10 -8.02 -8.05
N GLU A 318 -14.82 -7.73 -9.33
CA GLU A 318 -15.79 -7.09 -10.23
C GLU A 318 -17.01 -7.96 -10.58
N ASP A 319 -16.92 -9.28 -10.34
CA ASP A 319 -17.97 -10.26 -10.69
C ASP A 319 -18.59 -10.95 -9.46
N ALA A 320 -18.28 -10.47 -8.24
CA ALA A 320 -18.90 -10.96 -7.02
C ALA A 320 -20.36 -10.45 -6.89
N ASP A 321 -21.25 -11.24 -6.31
CA ASP A 321 -22.63 -10.83 -6.04
C ASP A 321 -22.73 -10.06 -4.73
N LEU A 322 -21.80 -10.35 -3.80
CA LEU A 322 -21.71 -9.69 -2.51
C LEU A 322 -20.26 -9.46 -2.11
N LEU A 323 -19.98 -8.28 -1.61
CA LEU A 323 -18.70 -7.88 -1.04
C LEU A 323 -18.87 -7.56 0.45
N PHE A 324 -18.26 -8.35 1.31
CA PHE A 324 -18.18 -8.09 2.74
C PHE A 324 -16.83 -7.40 3.03
N ILE A 325 -16.87 -6.11 3.30
CA ILE A 325 -15.69 -5.27 3.56
C ILE A 325 -15.60 -5.02 5.05
N ILE A 326 -14.56 -5.58 5.70
CA ILE A 326 -14.41 -5.52 7.15
C ILE A 326 -13.00 -5.03 7.54
N GLY A 327 -12.93 -4.02 8.41
CA GLY A 327 -11.66 -3.45 8.89
C GLY A 327 -10.75 -2.95 7.76
N SER A 328 -11.34 -2.37 6.68
CA SER A 328 -10.63 -1.93 5.49
C SER A 328 -11.23 -0.66 4.89
N ASN A 329 -10.56 0.47 5.07
CA ASN A 329 -10.87 1.69 4.33
C ASN A 329 -10.25 1.63 2.93
N THR A 330 -10.88 0.87 2.05
CA THR A 330 -10.36 0.52 0.71
C THR A 330 -10.19 1.75 -0.18
N THR A 331 -11.05 2.76 -0.07
CA THR A 331 -10.99 4.00 -0.88
C THR A 331 -9.78 4.86 -0.55
N GLU A 332 -9.28 4.82 0.68
CA GLU A 332 -8.11 5.56 1.11
C GLU A 332 -6.81 4.73 0.99
N ALA A 333 -6.82 3.50 1.50
CA ALA A 333 -5.62 2.65 1.55
C ALA A 333 -5.29 1.95 0.23
N HIS A 334 -6.32 1.54 -0.54
CA HIS A 334 -6.18 0.77 -1.79
C HIS A 334 -7.10 1.31 -2.90
N PRO A 335 -6.93 2.59 -3.33
CA PRO A 335 -7.91 3.28 -4.17
C PRO A 335 -8.21 2.59 -5.51
N ILE A 336 -7.27 1.80 -6.06
CA ILE A 336 -7.48 1.10 -7.32
C ILE A 336 -8.30 -0.18 -7.12
N VAL A 337 -8.18 -0.86 -5.97
CA VAL A 337 -9.09 -1.96 -5.61
C VAL A 337 -10.50 -1.43 -5.39
N SER A 338 -10.66 -0.24 -4.79
CA SER A 338 -11.99 0.36 -4.61
C SER A 338 -12.74 0.60 -5.93
N LEU A 339 -12.03 0.84 -7.05
CA LEU A 339 -12.67 0.95 -8.37
C LEU A 339 -13.34 -0.36 -8.79
N LYS A 340 -12.74 -1.50 -8.43
CA LYS A 340 -13.31 -2.82 -8.72
C LYS A 340 -14.55 -3.08 -7.85
N VAL A 341 -14.52 -2.63 -6.58
CA VAL A 341 -15.69 -2.65 -5.69
C VAL A 341 -16.83 -1.79 -6.25
N ILE A 342 -16.56 -0.57 -6.68
CA ILE A 342 -17.54 0.34 -7.30
C ILE A 342 -18.09 -0.28 -8.58
N LYS A 343 -17.25 -0.91 -9.39
CA LYS A 343 -17.66 -1.58 -10.61
C LYS A 343 -18.55 -2.81 -10.33
N ALA A 344 -18.22 -3.62 -9.33
CA ALA A 344 -19.09 -4.72 -8.89
C ALA A 344 -20.48 -4.19 -8.47
N GLN A 345 -20.52 -3.13 -7.66
CA GLN A 345 -21.76 -2.47 -7.26
C GLN A 345 -22.57 -1.98 -8.45
N SER A 346 -21.93 -1.38 -9.46
CA SER A 346 -22.60 -0.91 -10.67
C SER A 346 -23.22 -2.06 -11.49
N LYS A 347 -22.74 -3.28 -11.31
CA LYS A 347 -23.33 -4.52 -11.86
C LYS A 347 -24.40 -5.16 -10.97
N GLY A 348 -24.68 -4.58 -9.80
CA GLY A 348 -25.72 -5.06 -8.88
C GLY A 348 -25.22 -5.76 -7.63
N ALA A 349 -23.92 -5.90 -7.43
CA ALA A 349 -23.36 -6.47 -6.20
C ALA A 349 -23.79 -5.67 -4.97
N LYS A 350 -24.14 -6.38 -3.89
CA LYS A 350 -24.40 -5.77 -2.59
C LYS A 350 -23.11 -5.62 -1.79
N ILE A 351 -23.04 -4.57 -0.98
CA ILE A 351 -21.89 -4.29 -0.12
C ILE A 351 -22.35 -4.31 1.34
N ILE A 352 -21.67 -5.07 2.18
CA ILE A 352 -21.73 -4.99 3.64
C ILE A 352 -20.42 -4.34 4.09
N VAL A 353 -20.48 -3.31 4.90
CA VAL A 353 -19.32 -2.67 5.53
C VAL A 353 -19.35 -2.91 7.04
N ALA A 354 -18.26 -3.43 7.60
CA ALA A 354 -18.06 -3.53 9.04
C ALA A 354 -16.81 -2.71 9.43
N ASP A 355 -17.02 -1.52 9.97
CA ASP A 355 -15.94 -0.60 10.35
C ASP A 355 -16.46 0.34 11.47
N PRO A 356 -15.64 0.66 12.50
CA PRO A 356 -16.00 1.61 13.54
C PRO A 356 -16.11 3.06 13.06
N ARG A 357 -15.59 3.35 11.89
CA ARG A 357 -15.64 4.66 11.24
C ARG A 357 -16.58 4.66 10.05
N LYS A 358 -17.25 5.77 9.81
CA LYS A 358 -18.03 5.98 8.58
C LYS A 358 -17.05 6.23 7.41
N ILE A 359 -16.52 5.14 6.83
CA ILE A 359 -15.69 5.18 5.63
C ILE A 359 -16.55 5.48 4.40
N GLU A 360 -15.94 5.96 3.32
CA GLU A 360 -16.64 6.37 2.08
C GLU A 360 -17.55 5.25 1.50
N LEU A 361 -17.16 3.99 1.64
CA LEU A 361 -17.95 2.87 1.14
C LEU A 361 -19.25 2.62 1.95
N VAL A 362 -19.41 3.21 3.13
CA VAL A 362 -20.67 3.16 3.90
C VAL A 362 -21.81 3.79 3.11
N ASP A 363 -21.56 4.90 2.40
CA ASP A 363 -22.58 5.57 1.59
C ASP A 363 -23.04 4.72 0.38
N ARG A 364 -22.34 3.62 0.10
CA ARG A 364 -22.65 2.65 -0.95
C ARG A 364 -23.09 1.30 -0.42
N ALA A 365 -23.03 1.10 0.88
CA ALA A 365 -23.32 -0.17 1.52
C ALA A 365 -24.84 -0.40 1.63
N ALA A 366 -25.22 -1.66 1.47
CA ALA A 366 -26.57 -2.09 1.81
C ALA A 366 -26.75 -2.17 3.33
N ILE A 367 -25.68 -2.49 4.08
CA ILE A 367 -25.67 -2.57 5.54
C ILE A 367 -24.33 -2.05 6.05
N TRP A 368 -24.38 -1.19 7.07
CA TRP A 368 -23.20 -0.77 7.82
C TRP A 368 -23.26 -1.32 9.26
N LEU A 369 -22.33 -2.19 9.56
CA LEU A 369 -22.12 -2.76 10.90
C LEU A 369 -21.10 -1.90 11.64
N ASN A 370 -21.58 -0.88 12.37
CA ASN A 370 -20.74 0.04 13.13
C ASN A 370 -20.31 -0.59 14.46
N LEU A 371 -19.30 -1.45 14.40
CA LEU A 371 -18.82 -2.20 15.55
C LEU A 371 -17.81 -1.41 16.39
N LYS A 372 -17.76 -1.68 17.69
CA LYS A 372 -16.68 -1.19 18.57
C LYS A 372 -15.35 -1.84 18.19
N PRO A 373 -14.22 -1.09 18.23
CA PRO A 373 -12.90 -1.65 17.97
C PRO A 373 -12.61 -2.90 18.81
N GLY A 374 -12.03 -3.95 18.19
CA GLY A 374 -11.68 -5.21 18.85
C GLY A 374 -12.81 -6.21 19.07
N THR A 375 -14.01 -5.98 18.52
CA THR A 375 -15.17 -6.88 18.72
C THR A 375 -15.51 -7.73 17.47
N ASN A 376 -14.55 -7.86 16.55
CA ASN A 376 -14.74 -8.54 15.26
C ASN A 376 -15.22 -10.00 15.43
N ILE A 377 -14.63 -10.78 16.36
CA ILE A 377 -14.99 -12.19 16.58
C ILE A 377 -16.45 -12.33 17.05
N ALA A 378 -16.89 -11.46 17.95
CA ALA A 378 -18.28 -11.51 18.44
C ALA A 378 -19.28 -11.21 17.31
N LEU A 379 -18.96 -10.26 16.43
CA LEU A 379 -19.76 -9.96 15.24
C LEU A 379 -19.82 -11.17 14.28
N LEU A 380 -18.66 -11.70 13.91
CA LEU A 380 -18.53 -12.79 12.94
C LEU A 380 -19.19 -14.07 13.47
N ASN A 381 -18.97 -14.42 14.75
CA ASN A 381 -19.61 -15.58 15.37
C ASN A 381 -21.14 -15.42 15.39
N ALA A 382 -21.67 -14.21 15.64
CA ALA A 382 -23.11 -13.97 15.59
C ALA A 382 -23.69 -14.11 14.18
N MET A 383 -22.97 -13.63 13.15
CA MET A 383 -23.38 -13.85 11.77
C MET A 383 -23.41 -15.35 11.42
N MET A 384 -22.38 -16.11 11.82
CA MET A 384 -22.31 -17.55 11.60
C MET A 384 -23.37 -18.31 12.42
N ASN A 385 -23.74 -17.83 13.62
CA ASN A 385 -24.84 -18.38 14.42
C ASN A 385 -26.17 -18.30 13.66
N VAL A 386 -26.48 -17.13 13.07
CA VAL A 386 -27.70 -16.95 12.25
C VAL A 386 -27.67 -17.88 11.01
N ILE A 387 -26.53 -17.92 10.29
CA ILE A 387 -26.38 -18.77 9.11
C ILE A 387 -26.68 -20.24 9.43
N ILE A 388 -26.13 -20.76 10.52
CA ILE A 388 -26.37 -22.15 10.97
C ILE A 388 -27.83 -22.35 11.42
N LYS A 389 -28.41 -21.45 12.22
CA LYS A 389 -29.77 -21.55 12.70
C LYS A 389 -30.82 -21.54 11.59
N GLU A 390 -30.55 -20.79 10.53
CA GLU A 390 -31.46 -20.62 9.42
C GLU A 390 -31.19 -21.61 8.26
N GLY A 391 -30.18 -22.51 8.40
CA GLY A 391 -29.86 -23.54 7.41
C GLY A 391 -29.28 -22.93 6.12
N LEU A 392 -28.55 -21.84 6.22
CA LEU A 392 -27.92 -21.14 5.10
C LEU A 392 -26.47 -21.60 4.85
N GLU A 393 -25.98 -22.56 5.67
CA GLU A 393 -24.65 -23.17 5.49
C GLU A 393 -24.61 -24.12 4.29
N ASP A 394 -23.46 -24.22 3.62
CA ASP A 394 -23.20 -25.19 2.56
C ASP A 394 -22.76 -26.53 3.17
N ARG A 395 -23.74 -27.42 3.48
CA ARG A 395 -23.50 -28.70 4.13
C ARG A 395 -22.66 -29.68 3.29
N ASP A 396 -22.83 -29.66 1.99
CA ASP A 396 -22.07 -30.54 1.08
C ASP A 396 -20.60 -30.12 1.04
N PHE A 397 -20.33 -28.81 0.98
CA PHE A 397 -18.98 -28.29 1.08
C PHE A 397 -18.34 -28.59 2.44
N ILE A 398 -19.07 -28.41 3.54
CA ILE A 398 -18.59 -28.68 4.89
C ILE A 398 -18.21 -30.17 5.01
N ALA A 399 -19.10 -31.07 4.62
CA ALA A 399 -18.90 -32.50 4.74
C ALA A 399 -17.74 -33.03 3.88
N SER A 400 -17.58 -32.49 2.65
CA SER A 400 -16.61 -33.03 1.68
C SER A 400 -15.24 -32.35 1.74
N ARG A 401 -15.17 -31.11 2.21
CA ARG A 401 -13.98 -30.28 2.07
C ARG A 401 -13.37 -29.80 3.39
N THR A 402 -14.01 -30.04 4.54
CA THR A 402 -13.59 -29.46 5.82
C THR A 402 -13.49 -30.45 6.96
N GLU A 403 -12.86 -29.99 8.05
CA GLU A 403 -12.77 -30.69 9.33
C GLU A 403 -13.00 -29.72 10.51
N GLY A 404 -13.33 -30.25 11.69
CA GLY A 404 -13.47 -29.45 12.93
C GLY A 404 -14.78 -28.67 13.06
N PHE A 405 -15.81 -28.99 12.27
CA PHE A 405 -17.09 -28.27 12.26
C PHE A 405 -17.87 -28.38 13.58
N GLU A 406 -17.89 -29.55 14.24
CA GLU A 406 -18.69 -29.77 15.45
C GLU A 406 -18.25 -28.89 16.63
N GLU A 407 -16.93 -28.78 16.87
CA GLU A 407 -16.38 -27.92 17.92
C GLU A 407 -16.59 -26.42 17.62
N PHE A 408 -16.37 -26.05 16.37
CA PHE A 408 -16.65 -24.71 15.88
C PHE A 408 -18.13 -24.35 16.07
N GLN A 409 -19.07 -25.24 15.68
CA GLN A 409 -20.51 -25.00 15.82
C GLN A 409 -20.89 -24.77 17.29
N LYS A 410 -20.40 -25.61 18.22
CA LYS A 410 -20.64 -25.41 19.66
C LYS A 410 -20.25 -24.00 20.11
N THR A 411 -19.07 -23.55 19.74
CA THR A 411 -18.59 -22.20 20.08
C THR A 411 -19.46 -21.11 19.47
N VAL A 412 -19.80 -21.22 18.18
CA VAL A 412 -20.61 -20.22 17.47
C VAL A 412 -22.02 -20.10 18.06
N MET A 413 -22.60 -21.23 18.49
CA MET A 413 -23.95 -21.25 19.06
C MET A 413 -24.08 -20.46 20.37
N GLU A 414 -22.96 -20.12 21.04
CA GLU A 414 -22.97 -19.26 22.23
C GLU A 414 -23.18 -17.77 21.87
N TYR A 415 -22.99 -17.37 20.61
CA TYR A 415 -23.04 -15.98 20.16
C TYR A 415 -24.36 -15.66 19.46
N SER A 416 -25.47 -15.52 20.26
CA SER A 416 -26.70 -15.00 19.65
C SER A 416 -26.52 -13.54 19.17
N PRO A 417 -27.31 -13.07 18.19
CA PRO A 417 -27.30 -11.67 17.76
C PRO A 417 -27.50 -10.70 18.92
N GLU A 418 -28.39 -10.99 19.88
CA GLU A 418 -28.68 -10.14 21.02
C GLU A 418 -27.51 -10.06 22.01
N ARG A 419 -26.82 -11.21 22.27
CA ARG A 419 -25.59 -11.22 23.08
C ARG A 419 -24.49 -10.41 22.41
N SER A 420 -24.29 -10.64 21.12
CA SER A 420 -23.24 -9.98 20.35
C SER A 420 -23.50 -8.50 20.13
N SER A 421 -24.76 -8.09 20.01
CA SER A 421 -25.14 -6.68 19.98
C SER A 421 -24.66 -5.91 21.22
N LYS A 422 -24.75 -6.49 22.42
CA LYS A 422 -24.24 -5.88 23.66
C LYS A 422 -22.71 -5.72 23.65
N ILE A 423 -21.99 -6.66 23.03
CA ILE A 423 -20.53 -6.64 22.93
C ILE A 423 -20.10 -5.62 21.86
N THR A 424 -20.66 -5.73 20.67
CA THR A 424 -20.22 -5.02 19.47
C THR A 424 -20.76 -3.60 19.37
N GLY A 425 -21.94 -3.35 19.96
CA GLY A 425 -22.71 -2.12 19.78
C GLY A 425 -23.53 -2.11 18.47
N VAL A 426 -23.44 -3.14 17.63
CA VAL A 426 -24.23 -3.28 16.40
C VAL A 426 -25.63 -3.79 16.76
N PRO A 427 -26.73 -3.21 16.25
CA PRO A 427 -28.08 -3.73 16.45
C PRO A 427 -28.21 -5.20 16.02
N ALA A 428 -28.96 -6.00 16.79
CA ALA A 428 -29.13 -7.42 16.51
C ALA A 428 -29.79 -7.67 15.14
N GLU A 429 -30.72 -6.81 14.76
CA GLU A 429 -31.41 -6.83 13.46
C GLU A 429 -30.44 -6.63 12.29
N ASP A 430 -29.45 -5.75 12.43
CA ASP A 430 -28.44 -5.50 11.41
C ASP A 430 -27.47 -6.70 11.27
N ILE A 431 -27.13 -7.35 12.39
CA ILE A 431 -26.32 -8.58 12.38
C ILE A 431 -27.08 -9.68 11.65
N ILE A 432 -28.38 -9.88 11.95
CA ILE A 432 -29.24 -10.87 11.29
C ILE A 432 -29.38 -10.57 9.79
N ALA A 433 -29.63 -9.31 9.42
CA ALA A 433 -29.77 -8.90 8.03
C ALA A 433 -28.47 -9.14 7.23
N ALA A 434 -27.33 -8.79 7.81
CA ALA A 434 -26.02 -9.01 7.20
C ALA A 434 -25.69 -10.51 7.05
N ALA A 435 -26.01 -11.32 8.06
CA ALA A 435 -25.82 -12.77 8.02
C ALA A 435 -26.65 -13.43 6.90
N ARG A 436 -27.93 -13.07 6.81
CA ARG A 436 -28.82 -13.54 5.73
C ARG A 436 -28.33 -13.13 4.36
N LEU A 437 -27.96 -11.85 4.22
CA LEU A 437 -27.45 -11.33 2.95
C LEU A 437 -26.17 -12.06 2.51
N TYR A 438 -25.26 -12.36 3.45
CA TYR A 438 -24.03 -13.09 3.17
C TYR A 438 -24.31 -14.59 2.89
N GLY A 439 -25.12 -15.25 3.71
CA GLY A 439 -25.45 -16.67 3.60
C GLY A 439 -26.22 -17.04 2.32
N GLN A 440 -27.02 -16.10 1.79
CA GLN A 440 -27.80 -16.29 0.58
C GLN A 440 -27.03 -15.94 -0.71
N ALA A 441 -25.88 -15.30 -0.59
CA ALA A 441 -25.11 -14.88 -1.76
C ALA A 441 -24.42 -16.07 -2.43
N LYS A 442 -24.58 -16.19 -3.75
CA LYS A 442 -23.96 -17.26 -4.52
C LYS A 442 -22.45 -17.11 -4.62
N ASN A 443 -21.96 -15.89 -4.81
CA ASN A 443 -20.54 -15.56 -4.90
C ASN A 443 -20.25 -14.39 -3.94
N ALA A 444 -19.94 -14.70 -2.68
CA ALA A 444 -19.55 -13.72 -1.69
C ALA A 444 -18.02 -13.68 -1.53
N MET A 445 -17.48 -12.47 -1.50
CA MET A 445 -16.06 -12.23 -1.26
C MET A 445 -15.85 -11.37 -0.02
N ILE A 446 -14.95 -11.80 0.86
CA ILE A 446 -14.53 -11.04 2.05
C ILE A 446 -13.29 -10.22 1.69
N ILE A 447 -13.36 -8.92 1.89
CA ILE A 447 -12.24 -7.98 1.71
C ILE A 447 -11.90 -7.40 3.07
N TYR A 448 -10.66 -7.58 3.54
CA TYR A 448 -10.24 -7.07 4.83
C TYR A 448 -8.82 -6.49 4.82
N SER A 449 -8.47 -5.75 5.86
CA SER A 449 -7.12 -5.18 6.01
C SER A 449 -6.75 -5.07 7.50
N LEU A 450 -5.98 -4.05 7.87
CA LEU A 450 -5.34 -3.88 9.18
C LEU A 450 -6.34 -3.76 10.35
N GLY A 451 -7.58 -3.34 10.11
CA GLY A 451 -8.63 -3.34 11.13
C GLY A 451 -9.05 -4.73 11.62
N ILE A 452 -8.57 -5.79 10.96
CA ILE A 452 -8.71 -7.19 11.39
C ILE A 452 -7.41 -7.70 12.03
N THR A 453 -6.26 -7.32 11.49
CA THR A 453 -4.99 -7.96 11.87
C THR A 453 -4.28 -7.28 13.04
N GLU A 454 -4.42 -5.97 13.21
CA GLU A 454 -3.68 -5.20 14.22
C GLU A 454 -4.43 -5.16 15.57
N HIS A 455 -4.76 -6.35 16.08
CA HIS A 455 -5.37 -6.62 17.39
C HIS A 455 -4.65 -7.77 18.10
N ILE A 456 -4.74 -7.84 19.41
CA ILE A 456 -4.28 -9.02 20.18
C ILE A 456 -5.01 -10.30 19.75
N THR A 457 -6.14 -10.17 19.08
CA THR A 457 -6.92 -11.28 18.49
C THR A 457 -6.77 -11.36 16.98
N GLY A 458 -5.75 -10.73 16.40
CA GLY A 458 -5.59 -10.60 14.94
C GLY A 458 -5.64 -11.93 14.20
N THR A 459 -4.90 -12.94 14.67
CA THR A 459 -4.92 -14.28 14.08
C THR A 459 -6.29 -14.96 14.20
N ALA A 460 -6.93 -14.84 15.36
CA ALA A 460 -8.27 -15.40 15.60
C ALA A 460 -9.35 -14.67 14.75
N ASN A 461 -9.23 -13.34 14.57
CA ASN A 461 -10.08 -12.58 13.65
C ASN A 461 -10.01 -13.14 12.23
N VAL A 462 -8.79 -13.39 11.73
CA VAL A 462 -8.57 -13.95 10.38
C VAL A 462 -9.11 -15.37 10.27
N MET A 463 -8.93 -16.20 11.30
CA MET A 463 -9.54 -17.54 11.36
C MET A 463 -11.07 -17.46 11.27
N SER A 464 -11.70 -16.49 11.94
CA SER A 464 -13.16 -16.28 11.87
C SER A 464 -13.63 -15.90 10.45
N LEU A 465 -12.84 -15.13 9.68
CA LEU A 465 -13.13 -14.85 8.28
C LEU A 465 -13.01 -16.11 7.41
N GLY A 466 -11.98 -16.92 7.66
CA GLY A 466 -11.81 -18.24 7.01
C GLY A 466 -12.99 -19.19 7.32
N ASN A 467 -13.43 -19.22 8.57
CA ASN A 467 -14.59 -19.99 8.99
C ASN A 467 -15.87 -19.56 8.25
N LEU A 468 -16.13 -18.23 8.18
CA LEU A 468 -17.32 -17.69 7.50
C LEU A 468 -17.32 -18.05 6.01
N ALA A 469 -16.17 -17.98 5.35
CA ALA A 469 -16.04 -18.35 3.93
C ALA A 469 -16.27 -19.86 3.70
N MET A 470 -15.72 -20.72 4.57
CA MET A 470 -15.93 -22.17 4.50
C MET A 470 -17.37 -22.57 4.84
N LEU A 471 -18.00 -21.91 5.82
CA LEU A 471 -19.37 -22.19 6.26
C LEU A 471 -20.38 -22.11 5.12
N THR A 472 -20.16 -21.18 4.18
CA THR A 472 -21.05 -20.92 3.05
C THR A 472 -20.48 -21.38 1.70
N GLY A 473 -19.39 -22.18 1.69
CA GLY A 473 -18.74 -22.65 0.46
C GLY A 473 -18.17 -21.53 -0.43
N ASN A 474 -18.00 -20.32 0.13
CA ASN A 474 -17.49 -19.17 -0.60
C ASN A 474 -15.95 -19.10 -0.59
N VAL A 475 -15.30 -20.18 -1.02
CA VAL A 475 -13.84 -20.29 -1.23
C VAL A 475 -13.53 -21.35 -2.30
N GLY A 476 -12.44 -21.15 -3.04
CA GLY A 476 -12.02 -22.08 -4.09
C GLY A 476 -12.80 -21.97 -5.40
N ARG A 477 -13.54 -20.89 -5.59
CA ARG A 477 -14.24 -20.55 -6.82
C ARG A 477 -13.95 -19.11 -7.25
N ARG A 478 -14.16 -18.82 -8.53
CA ARG A 478 -14.05 -17.45 -9.04
C ARG A 478 -15.03 -16.54 -8.30
N SER A 479 -14.57 -15.33 -7.98
CA SER A 479 -15.39 -14.27 -7.35
C SER A 479 -15.95 -14.62 -5.97
N THR A 480 -15.27 -15.55 -5.27
CA THR A 480 -15.50 -15.87 -3.86
C THR A 480 -14.21 -15.69 -3.06
N GLY A 481 -14.19 -16.09 -1.78
CA GLY A 481 -12.98 -16.21 -0.99
C GLY A 481 -12.66 -15.03 -0.09
N VAL A 482 -11.41 -15.03 0.38
CA VAL A 482 -10.91 -14.14 1.42
C VAL A 482 -9.72 -13.36 0.88
N MET A 483 -9.84 -12.03 0.86
CA MET A 483 -8.90 -11.10 0.23
C MET A 483 -8.27 -10.16 1.26
N PRO A 484 -7.13 -10.53 1.87
CA PRO A 484 -6.32 -9.59 2.64
C PRO A 484 -5.74 -8.51 1.72
N LEU A 485 -6.16 -7.28 1.90
CA LEU A 485 -5.55 -6.15 1.18
C LEU A 485 -4.25 -5.77 1.87
N ARG A 486 -3.14 -6.33 1.35
CA ARG A 486 -1.80 -6.08 1.85
C ARG A 486 -1.47 -4.58 1.81
N GLY A 487 -0.96 -4.08 2.92
CA GLY A 487 -0.71 -2.64 3.09
C GLY A 487 0.38 -2.11 2.18
N GLN A 488 1.57 -2.69 2.25
CA GLN A 488 2.76 -2.22 1.52
C GLN A 488 2.96 -2.99 0.21
N ASN A 489 3.70 -2.38 -0.74
CA ASN A 489 3.80 -2.85 -2.12
C ASN A 489 4.31 -4.29 -2.26
N ASN A 490 5.36 -4.67 -1.53
CA ASN A 490 5.96 -6.00 -1.60
C ASN A 490 5.88 -6.78 -0.27
N VAL A 491 4.90 -6.49 0.61
CA VAL A 491 4.77 -7.22 1.88
C VAL A 491 4.43 -8.70 1.67
N GLN A 492 3.75 -9.03 0.57
CA GLN A 492 3.54 -10.42 0.17
C GLN A 492 4.88 -11.07 -0.20
N GLY A 493 5.66 -10.42 -1.07
CA GLY A 493 6.94 -10.92 -1.53
C GLY A 493 8.00 -11.04 -0.44
N ALA A 494 8.07 -10.10 0.51
CA ALA A 494 8.98 -10.21 1.64
C ALA A 494 8.71 -11.49 2.47
N CYS A 495 7.44 -11.85 2.68
CA CYS A 495 7.06 -13.11 3.30
C CYS A 495 7.38 -14.31 2.40
N ASP A 496 7.05 -14.22 1.10
CA ASP A 496 7.27 -15.28 0.10
C ASP A 496 8.76 -15.66 -0.01
N MET A 497 9.63 -14.67 0.10
CA MET A 497 11.09 -14.83 0.02
C MET A 497 11.75 -15.29 1.33
N GLY A 498 10.96 -15.57 2.35
CA GLY A 498 11.45 -16.13 3.61
C GLY A 498 12.18 -15.10 4.50
N ALA A 499 11.93 -13.81 4.33
CA ALA A 499 12.37 -12.79 5.28
C ALA A 499 11.47 -12.81 6.55
N LEU A 500 11.36 -13.98 7.15
CA LEU A 500 10.58 -14.33 8.33
C LEU A 500 11.39 -15.30 9.22
N PRO A 501 11.26 -15.25 10.55
CA PRO A 501 12.14 -16.01 11.45
C PRO A 501 11.89 -17.53 11.45
N ASN A 502 10.74 -17.97 10.95
CA ASN A 502 10.27 -19.36 11.06
C ASN A 502 10.24 -20.15 9.74
N VAL A 503 10.44 -19.47 8.60
CA VAL A 503 10.37 -20.13 7.28
C VAL A 503 11.48 -19.64 6.34
N GLN A 504 11.89 -20.52 5.44
CA GLN A 504 12.68 -20.23 4.25
C GLN A 504 11.76 -19.72 3.12
N VAL A 505 12.36 -19.36 1.97
CA VAL A 505 11.62 -18.98 0.76
C VAL A 505 10.54 -20.02 0.41
N GLY A 506 9.35 -19.57 0.01
CA GLY A 506 8.22 -20.44 -0.28
C GLY A 506 7.57 -21.05 0.95
N TYR A 507 7.68 -20.42 2.12
CA TYR A 507 7.07 -20.83 3.40
C TYR A 507 7.54 -22.19 3.94
N GLN A 508 8.74 -22.62 3.57
CA GLN A 508 9.34 -23.90 4.00
C GLN A 508 9.86 -23.78 5.45
N PRO A 509 9.40 -24.60 6.42
CA PRO A 509 9.76 -24.43 7.83
C PRO A 509 11.25 -24.59 8.10
N VAL A 510 11.87 -23.67 8.85
CA VAL A 510 13.30 -23.73 9.21
C VAL A 510 13.60 -24.90 10.15
N VAL A 511 12.63 -25.35 10.94
CA VAL A 511 12.77 -26.46 11.87
C VAL A 511 12.75 -27.84 11.20
N ASP A 512 12.27 -27.92 9.97
CA ASP A 512 12.25 -29.15 9.20
C ASP A 512 13.66 -29.52 8.73
N ALA A 513 14.13 -30.72 9.10
CA ALA A 513 15.48 -31.18 8.81
C ALA A 513 15.73 -31.39 7.29
N ALA A 514 14.74 -31.86 6.54
CA ALA A 514 14.86 -32.06 5.09
C ALA A 514 14.93 -30.72 4.35
N VAL A 515 14.09 -29.75 4.75
CA VAL A 515 14.15 -28.37 4.26
C VAL A 515 15.53 -27.78 4.54
N ARG A 516 15.99 -27.85 5.79
CA ARG A 516 17.27 -27.29 6.18
C ARG A 516 18.43 -27.91 5.38
N SER A 517 18.47 -29.25 5.24
CA SER A 517 19.53 -29.93 4.47
C SER A 517 19.57 -29.48 3.02
N LYS A 518 18.43 -29.29 2.37
CA LYS A 518 18.35 -28.75 0.99
C LYS A 518 19.03 -27.38 0.88
N PHE A 519 18.76 -26.47 1.82
CA PHE A 519 19.37 -25.14 1.81
C PHE A 519 20.85 -25.17 2.22
N GLU A 520 21.25 -26.06 3.15
CA GLU A 520 22.66 -26.27 3.51
C GLU A 520 23.48 -26.77 2.32
N GLU A 521 22.94 -27.68 1.53
CA GLU A 521 23.55 -28.18 0.30
C GLU A 521 23.72 -27.06 -0.75
N ALA A 522 22.66 -26.27 -0.97
CA ALA A 522 22.68 -25.18 -1.94
C ALA A 522 23.62 -24.03 -1.52
N TRP A 523 23.64 -23.66 -0.26
CA TRP A 523 24.41 -22.53 0.27
C TRP A 523 25.78 -22.94 0.83
N LYS A 524 26.06 -24.25 0.90
CA LYS A 524 27.33 -24.83 1.36
C LYS A 524 27.75 -24.37 2.76
N VAL A 525 26.78 -24.20 3.66
CA VAL A 525 26.97 -23.75 5.03
C VAL A 525 25.92 -24.39 5.94
N LYS A 526 26.29 -24.63 7.22
CA LYS A 526 25.34 -25.10 8.22
C LYS A 526 24.37 -24.00 8.62
N LEU A 527 23.08 -24.34 8.71
CA LEU A 527 22.00 -23.39 9.00
C LEU A 527 21.43 -23.59 10.41
N PRO A 528 20.95 -22.51 11.06
CA PRO A 528 20.32 -22.61 12.36
C PRO A 528 19.02 -23.41 12.32
N ALA A 529 18.82 -24.28 13.32
CA ALA A 529 17.67 -25.20 13.39
C ALA A 529 16.49 -24.65 14.22
N LYS A 530 16.68 -23.53 14.93
CA LYS A 530 15.66 -22.93 15.79
C LYS A 530 14.94 -21.79 15.07
N ILE A 531 13.69 -21.55 15.43
CA ILE A 531 12.96 -20.35 15.01
C ILE A 531 13.69 -19.13 15.60
N GLY A 532 13.88 -18.09 14.80
CA GLY A 532 14.49 -16.84 15.23
C GLY A 532 13.50 -15.90 15.93
N LEU A 533 14.01 -14.75 16.39
CA LEU A 533 13.21 -13.68 16.96
C LEU A 533 12.43 -12.92 15.88
N THR A 534 11.21 -12.54 16.21
CA THR A 534 10.42 -11.60 15.41
C THR A 534 10.95 -10.17 15.54
N SER A 535 10.60 -9.26 14.60
CA SER A 535 11.02 -7.85 14.69
C SER A 535 10.60 -7.21 16.02
N THR A 536 9.38 -7.47 16.47
CA THR A 536 8.88 -6.99 17.77
C THR A 536 9.71 -7.51 18.95
N GLN A 537 10.16 -8.77 18.92
CA GLN A 537 11.04 -9.34 19.95
C GLN A 537 12.47 -8.80 19.85
N MET A 538 12.99 -8.55 18.65
CA MET A 538 14.31 -7.94 18.47
C MET A 538 14.37 -6.50 19.00
N LEU A 539 13.22 -5.81 19.05
CA LEU A 539 13.06 -4.42 19.49
C LEU A 539 12.38 -4.28 20.87
N GLU A 540 12.28 -5.35 21.66
CA GLU A 540 11.63 -5.32 22.98
C GLU A 540 12.43 -4.57 24.05
N GLY A 541 13.74 -4.45 23.90
CA GLY A 541 14.58 -3.61 24.74
C GLY A 541 14.75 -4.10 26.18
N ASP A 542 14.26 -5.30 26.53
CA ASP A 542 14.51 -5.92 27.81
C ASP A 542 15.85 -6.65 27.80
N GLN A 543 16.39 -6.90 29.02
CA GLN A 543 17.69 -7.60 29.15
C GLN A 543 17.65 -9.05 28.63
N GLU A 544 16.47 -9.56 28.28
CA GLU A 544 16.27 -10.88 27.67
C GLU A 544 16.48 -10.86 26.14
N SER A 545 16.30 -9.71 25.46
CA SER A 545 16.65 -9.59 24.06
C SER A 545 18.18 -9.63 23.92
N LYS A 546 18.68 -10.73 23.40
CA LYS A 546 20.11 -10.98 23.21
C LYS A 546 20.70 -10.25 21.99
N ILE A 547 19.91 -9.43 21.32
CA ILE A 547 20.35 -8.69 20.12
C ILE A 547 21.32 -7.59 20.52
N ARG A 548 22.48 -7.59 19.88
CA ARG A 548 23.53 -6.60 20.05
C ARG A 548 23.77 -5.77 18.81
N ALA A 549 23.49 -6.34 17.64
CA ALA A 549 23.61 -5.59 16.40
C ALA A 549 22.47 -5.90 15.44
N LEU A 550 22.00 -4.85 14.74
CA LEU A 550 20.95 -4.95 13.75
C LEU A 550 21.38 -4.36 12.40
N TYR A 551 20.98 -5.02 11.32
CA TYR A 551 20.96 -4.44 9.98
C TYR A 551 19.51 -4.20 9.58
N ILE A 552 19.14 -2.94 9.38
CA ILE A 552 17.78 -2.50 9.00
C ILE A 552 17.82 -1.96 7.57
N LEU A 553 17.05 -2.56 6.68
CA LEU A 553 16.95 -2.14 5.30
C LEU A 553 15.52 -1.62 5.00
N GLY A 554 15.39 -0.31 4.73
CA GLY A 554 14.13 0.32 4.27
C GLY A 554 12.98 0.29 5.27
N GLU A 555 13.25 0.28 6.58
CA GLU A 555 12.28 0.29 7.68
C GLU A 555 12.58 1.40 8.67
N ASP A 556 11.52 1.96 9.28
CA ASP A 556 11.64 3.05 10.26
C ASP A 556 10.93 2.71 11.59
N PRO A 557 11.40 1.67 12.33
CA PRO A 557 10.74 1.22 13.55
C PRO A 557 10.66 2.30 14.64
N ALA A 558 11.59 3.26 14.69
CA ALA A 558 11.54 4.38 15.63
C ALA A 558 10.35 5.34 15.41
N GLN A 559 9.61 5.19 14.31
CA GLN A 559 8.34 5.89 14.05
C GLN A 559 7.16 4.91 13.90
N THR A 560 7.39 3.74 13.28
CA THR A 560 6.29 2.85 12.88
C THR A 560 5.84 1.89 13.97
N ASP A 561 6.73 1.50 14.88
CA ASP A 561 6.42 0.48 15.88
C ASP A 561 5.74 1.08 17.12
N PRO A 562 4.87 0.32 17.80
CA PRO A 562 4.10 0.83 18.93
C PRO A 562 4.99 1.01 20.15
N ASP A 563 4.51 1.84 21.10
CA ASP A 563 5.31 2.23 22.26
C ASP A 563 6.70 2.74 21.84
N THR A 564 6.68 3.78 21.02
CA THR A 564 7.87 4.36 20.38
C THR A 564 9.01 4.64 21.36
N ASN A 565 8.71 4.97 22.63
CA ASN A 565 9.73 5.22 23.66
C ASN A 565 10.53 3.95 23.92
N ARG A 566 9.86 2.80 24.05
CA ARG A 566 10.51 1.50 24.25
C ARG A 566 11.38 1.11 23.06
N VAL A 567 10.86 1.27 21.85
CA VAL A 567 11.60 0.96 20.63
C VAL A 567 12.85 1.82 20.51
N ARG A 568 12.75 3.12 20.77
CA ARG A 568 13.90 4.03 20.77
C ARG A 568 14.96 3.66 21.80
N ALA A 569 14.54 3.31 23.03
CA ALA A 569 15.46 2.83 24.05
C ALA A 569 16.15 1.53 23.63
N SER A 570 15.44 0.64 22.94
CA SER A 570 16.03 -0.59 22.40
C SER A 570 17.08 -0.33 21.33
N LEU A 571 16.80 0.60 20.41
CA LEU A 571 17.76 0.98 19.36
C LEU A 571 19.01 1.66 19.93
N ASP A 572 18.83 2.48 20.96
CA ASP A 572 19.94 3.18 21.64
C ASP A 572 20.83 2.22 22.45
N ALA A 573 20.28 1.09 22.89
CA ALA A 573 21.00 0.06 23.65
C ALA A 573 21.80 -0.93 22.79
N LEU A 574 21.71 -0.87 21.47
CA LEU A 574 22.48 -1.73 20.57
C LEU A 574 23.96 -1.36 20.59
N ASP A 575 24.83 -2.39 20.53
CA ASP A 575 26.28 -2.21 20.37
C ASP A 575 26.64 -1.69 18.96
N PHE A 576 25.80 -2.00 17.95
CA PHE A 576 26.00 -1.55 16.57
C PHE A 576 24.71 -1.59 15.74
N LEU A 577 24.38 -0.50 15.10
CA LEU A 577 23.20 -0.36 14.24
C LEU A 577 23.59 0.13 12.84
N VAL A 578 23.22 -0.65 11.83
CA VAL A 578 23.33 -0.28 10.41
C VAL A 578 21.93 -0.04 9.86
N VAL A 579 21.70 1.12 9.24
CA VAL A 579 20.44 1.45 8.57
C VAL A 579 20.73 1.76 7.11
N GLN A 580 20.09 1.03 6.20
CA GLN A 580 20.14 1.33 4.77
C GLN A 580 18.80 1.95 4.34
N GLU A 581 18.84 3.21 3.86
CA GLU A 581 17.60 3.98 3.62
C GLU A 581 17.79 5.01 2.48
N ILE A 582 16.70 5.42 1.85
CA ILE A 582 16.71 6.46 0.79
C ILE A 582 16.74 7.89 1.36
N PHE A 583 16.22 8.08 2.57
CA PHE A 583 16.13 9.38 3.26
C PHE A 583 16.52 9.26 4.73
N PRO A 584 16.94 10.35 5.39
CA PRO A 584 17.00 10.38 6.84
C PRO A 584 15.60 10.14 7.45
N THR A 585 15.52 9.24 8.43
CA THR A 585 14.31 8.83 9.16
C THR A 585 14.51 8.96 10.68
N GLU A 586 13.47 8.65 11.47
CA GLU A 586 13.62 8.62 12.93
C GLU A 586 14.62 7.53 13.37
N THR A 587 14.65 6.38 12.70
CA THR A 587 15.58 5.29 12.98
C THR A 587 17.04 5.64 12.65
N THR A 588 17.28 6.41 11.58
CA THR A 588 18.65 6.80 11.22
C THR A 588 19.34 7.66 12.28
N LYS A 589 18.60 8.28 13.21
CA LYS A 589 19.15 9.05 14.33
C LYS A 589 19.96 8.19 15.28
N TYR A 590 19.67 6.89 15.37
CA TYR A 590 20.33 5.91 16.23
C TYR A 590 21.44 5.13 15.53
N ALA A 591 21.52 5.19 14.20
CA ALA A 591 22.45 4.40 13.41
C ALA A 591 23.93 4.79 13.65
N ASP A 592 24.80 3.78 13.73
CA ASP A 592 26.26 3.95 13.67
C ASP A 592 26.75 4.09 12.23
N VAL A 593 26.11 3.36 11.31
CA VAL A 593 26.36 3.46 9.87
C VAL A 593 25.03 3.61 9.13
N ILE A 594 24.96 4.61 8.27
CA ILE A 594 23.87 4.76 7.30
C ILE A 594 24.41 4.46 5.91
N LEU A 595 23.80 3.49 5.25
CA LEU A 595 24.08 3.15 3.86
C LEU A 595 22.97 3.75 2.97
N PRO A 596 23.28 4.49 1.93
CA PRO A 596 22.27 4.98 1.01
C PRO A 596 21.63 3.83 0.24
N ALA A 597 20.32 3.94 -0.01
CA ALA A 597 19.56 2.93 -0.73
C ALA A 597 19.13 3.41 -2.12
N ALA A 598 19.06 2.48 -3.07
CA ALA A 598 18.44 2.68 -4.36
C ALA A 598 16.91 2.73 -4.23
N SER A 599 16.25 3.61 -4.98
CA SER A 599 14.80 3.70 -5.04
C SER A 599 14.21 2.74 -6.06
N PHE A 600 12.88 2.63 -6.10
CA PHE A 600 12.12 1.80 -7.05
C PHE A 600 12.42 2.09 -8.53
N ALA A 601 12.92 3.26 -8.86
CA ALA A 601 13.28 3.67 -10.23
C ALA A 601 14.74 3.31 -10.59
N GLU A 602 15.53 2.95 -9.58
CA GLU A 602 16.97 2.72 -9.63
C GLU A 602 17.34 1.24 -9.45
N CYS A 603 16.35 0.36 -9.24
CA CYS A 603 16.56 -1.08 -9.03
C CYS A 603 15.89 -1.92 -10.10
N ASP A 604 16.43 -3.11 -10.31
CA ASP A 604 15.88 -4.16 -11.15
C ASP A 604 15.45 -5.35 -10.27
N GLY A 605 14.44 -6.13 -10.71
CA GLY A 605 13.94 -7.28 -9.95
C GLY A 605 12.44 -7.48 -10.06
N SER A 606 11.80 -7.87 -8.96
CA SER A 606 10.37 -8.13 -8.92
C SER A 606 9.72 -7.74 -7.59
N PHE A 607 8.39 -7.45 -7.63
CA PHE A 607 7.53 -7.30 -6.46
C PHE A 607 6.38 -8.30 -6.54
N THR A 608 5.90 -8.77 -5.39
CA THR A 608 4.67 -9.58 -5.30
C THR A 608 3.56 -8.78 -4.65
N ASN A 609 2.49 -8.50 -5.39
CA ASN A 609 1.36 -7.73 -4.91
C ASN A 609 0.40 -8.54 -4.01
N GLY A 610 -0.65 -7.87 -3.49
CA GLY A 610 -1.62 -8.47 -2.58
C GLY A 610 -2.48 -9.60 -3.16
N GLU A 611 -2.55 -9.74 -4.49
CA GLU A 611 -3.19 -10.89 -5.17
C GLU A 611 -2.21 -12.00 -5.56
N ARG A 612 -1.02 -12.05 -4.96
CA ARG A 612 0.05 -13.04 -5.24
C ARG A 612 0.67 -12.91 -6.63
N ARG A 613 0.51 -11.76 -7.30
CA ARG A 613 1.10 -11.52 -8.62
C ARG A 613 2.52 -11.03 -8.48
N ILE A 614 3.46 -11.83 -8.94
CA ILE A 614 4.87 -11.43 -9.09
C ILE A 614 4.96 -10.55 -10.33
N GLN A 615 5.47 -9.34 -10.17
CA GLN A 615 5.46 -8.31 -11.20
C GLN A 615 6.88 -7.78 -11.43
N ARG A 616 7.20 -7.50 -12.68
CA ARG A 616 8.53 -7.04 -13.09
C ARG A 616 8.79 -5.60 -12.66
N VAL A 617 9.81 -5.38 -11.84
CA VAL A 617 10.40 -4.06 -11.54
C VAL A 617 11.55 -3.82 -12.51
N ARG A 618 11.59 -2.66 -13.15
CA ARG A 618 12.63 -2.30 -14.12
C ARG A 618 13.32 -1.01 -13.72
N LYS A 619 14.62 -1.07 -13.72
CA LYS A 619 15.48 0.08 -13.53
C LYS A 619 15.28 1.09 -14.65
N ALA A 620 14.90 2.31 -14.33
CA ALA A 620 14.70 3.41 -15.27
C ALA A 620 15.93 4.31 -15.38
N ILE A 621 16.65 4.48 -14.28
CA ILE A 621 17.87 5.29 -14.17
C ILE A 621 18.93 4.55 -13.35
N PRO A 622 20.22 4.87 -13.51
CA PRO A 622 21.26 4.36 -12.62
C PRO A 622 21.00 4.73 -11.16
N PRO A 623 21.43 3.90 -10.18
CA PRO A 623 21.30 4.27 -8.78
C PRO A 623 22.18 5.49 -8.46
N ILE A 624 21.55 6.55 -7.91
CA ILE A 624 22.26 7.82 -7.62
C ILE A 624 23.28 7.66 -6.47
N CYS A 625 23.15 6.61 -5.68
CA CYS A 625 24.13 6.23 -4.65
C CYS A 625 25.24 5.31 -5.16
N GLY A 626 25.21 4.92 -6.43
CA GLY A 626 26.24 4.12 -7.10
C GLY A 626 26.07 2.61 -7.00
N LEU A 627 25.25 2.09 -6.06
CA LEU A 627 25.00 0.65 -5.86
C LEU A 627 23.50 0.38 -5.76
N GLU A 628 23.05 -0.75 -6.30
CA GLU A 628 21.74 -1.31 -5.99
C GLU A 628 21.75 -1.97 -4.59
N ASN A 629 20.61 -2.12 -3.96
CA ASN A 629 20.56 -2.68 -2.60
C ASN A 629 21.04 -4.13 -2.55
N TRP A 630 20.71 -4.95 -3.57
CA TRP A 630 21.17 -6.32 -3.66
C TRP A 630 22.71 -6.43 -3.74
N GLU A 631 23.38 -5.48 -4.45
CA GLU A 631 24.83 -5.41 -4.52
C GLU A 631 25.43 -5.12 -3.14
N THR A 632 24.83 -4.16 -2.41
CA THR A 632 25.25 -3.81 -1.04
C THR A 632 25.18 -5.02 -0.10
N ILE A 633 24.09 -5.80 -0.13
CA ILE A 633 23.91 -7.01 0.67
C ILE A 633 25.02 -8.05 0.31
N CYS A 634 25.28 -8.25 -0.98
CA CYS A 634 26.32 -9.16 -1.45
C CYS A 634 27.72 -8.73 -1.00
N LEU A 635 28.04 -7.43 -1.07
CA LEU A 635 29.32 -6.90 -0.64
C LEU A 635 29.54 -7.07 0.88
N ILE A 636 28.52 -6.87 1.71
CA ILE A 636 28.58 -7.15 3.16
C ILE A 636 28.89 -8.63 3.38
N ALA A 637 28.19 -9.53 2.71
CA ALA A 637 28.40 -10.97 2.81
C ALA A 637 29.83 -11.38 2.43
N GLN A 638 30.34 -10.85 1.31
CA GLN A 638 31.71 -11.14 0.82
C GLN A 638 32.77 -10.65 1.82
N LYS A 639 32.60 -9.42 2.35
CA LYS A 639 33.54 -8.89 3.36
C LYS A 639 33.50 -9.64 4.68
N MET A 640 32.39 -10.34 4.99
CA MET A 640 32.27 -11.27 6.12
C MET A 640 32.75 -12.70 5.77
N GLY A 641 33.35 -12.93 4.60
CA GLY A 641 33.96 -14.19 4.21
C GLY A 641 33.04 -15.19 3.52
N TYR A 642 31.80 -14.81 3.14
CA TYR A 642 30.85 -15.67 2.42
C TYR A 642 30.72 -15.26 0.96
N ALA A 643 30.94 -16.17 0.02
CA ALA A 643 30.97 -15.92 -1.43
C ALA A 643 29.56 -15.72 -2.03
N MET A 644 28.84 -14.68 -1.63
CA MET A 644 27.56 -14.27 -2.19
C MET A 644 27.83 -13.39 -3.41
N LYS A 645 27.71 -13.95 -4.60
CA LYS A 645 28.03 -13.24 -5.84
C LYS A 645 27.01 -13.53 -6.92
N TYR A 646 26.43 -12.48 -7.47
CA TYR A 646 25.53 -12.49 -8.62
C TYR A 646 25.92 -11.35 -9.57
N ASN A 647 25.56 -11.46 -10.83
CA ASN A 647 25.81 -10.43 -11.84
C ASN A 647 24.54 -9.64 -12.17
N HIS A 648 23.36 -10.23 -11.89
CA HIS A 648 22.08 -9.62 -12.19
C HIS A 648 20.98 -10.21 -11.28
N PRO A 649 19.93 -9.47 -10.91
CA PRO A 649 18.82 -9.98 -10.11
C PRO A 649 18.12 -11.23 -10.66
N SER A 650 18.20 -11.47 -11.97
CA SER A 650 17.66 -12.71 -12.56
C SER A 650 18.30 -13.97 -12.01
N GLU A 651 19.62 -13.95 -11.74
CA GLU A 651 20.32 -15.10 -11.15
C GLU A 651 19.84 -15.39 -9.71
N ILE A 652 19.44 -14.34 -8.99
CA ILE A 652 18.85 -14.45 -7.64
C ILE A 652 17.47 -15.09 -7.74
N MET A 653 16.63 -14.65 -8.69
CA MET A 653 15.32 -15.25 -8.92
C MET A 653 15.42 -16.70 -9.41
N ASP A 654 16.41 -17.04 -10.23
CA ASP A 654 16.68 -18.42 -10.68
C ASP A 654 17.05 -19.32 -9.48
N GLU A 655 17.83 -18.82 -8.51
CA GLU A 655 18.09 -19.53 -7.25
C GLU A 655 16.81 -19.71 -6.43
N VAL A 656 15.97 -18.69 -6.32
CA VAL A 656 14.64 -18.78 -5.67
C VAL A 656 13.79 -19.87 -6.32
N ALA A 657 13.72 -19.89 -7.64
CA ALA A 657 12.95 -20.87 -8.40
C ALA A 657 13.47 -22.31 -8.19
N ALA A 658 14.78 -22.49 -8.10
CA ALA A 658 15.41 -23.79 -7.83
C ALA A 658 15.12 -24.29 -6.39
N LEU A 659 15.04 -23.38 -5.41
CA LEU A 659 14.87 -23.74 -4.00
C LEU A 659 13.42 -23.85 -3.54
N ALA A 660 12.49 -23.20 -4.25
CA ALA A 660 11.08 -23.14 -3.83
C ALA A 660 10.14 -23.69 -4.91
N PRO A 661 9.59 -24.91 -4.75
CA PRO A 661 8.74 -25.55 -5.78
C PRO A 661 7.57 -24.69 -6.26
N MET A 662 7.00 -23.86 -5.40
CA MET A 662 5.89 -22.97 -5.77
C MET A 662 6.32 -21.85 -6.74
N PHE A 663 7.60 -21.56 -6.87
CA PHE A 663 8.19 -20.58 -7.77
C PHE A 663 9.01 -21.19 -8.91
N ALA A 664 9.05 -22.52 -9.05
CA ALA A 664 9.90 -23.23 -10.01
C ALA A 664 9.69 -22.81 -11.48
N GLY A 665 8.53 -22.25 -11.80
CA GLY A 665 8.22 -21.70 -13.11
C GLY A 665 8.45 -20.20 -13.25
N VAL A 666 8.99 -19.51 -12.25
CA VAL A 666 9.17 -18.06 -12.28
C VAL A 666 10.58 -17.72 -12.76
N SER A 667 10.66 -16.78 -13.70
CA SER A 667 11.90 -16.12 -14.10
C SER A 667 11.59 -14.65 -14.44
N LEU A 668 12.56 -13.75 -14.35
CA LEU A 668 12.32 -12.32 -14.61
C LEU A 668 11.79 -12.08 -16.03
N SER A 669 12.27 -12.84 -17.03
CA SER A 669 11.80 -12.75 -18.42
C SER A 669 10.32 -13.12 -18.58
N ARG A 670 9.81 -14.08 -17.80
CA ARG A 670 8.39 -14.45 -17.82
C ARG A 670 7.47 -13.39 -17.17
N LEU A 671 8.03 -12.49 -16.39
CA LEU A 671 7.25 -11.42 -15.73
C LEU A 671 7.05 -10.20 -16.64
N ASP A 672 7.66 -10.14 -17.80
CA ASP A 672 7.73 -8.93 -18.64
C ASP A 672 6.38 -8.43 -19.16
N SER A 673 5.38 -9.28 -19.29
CA SER A 673 4.07 -8.89 -19.81
C SER A 673 3.06 -8.57 -18.70
N LYS A 674 2.54 -9.60 -18.03
CA LYS A 674 1.45 -9.47 -17.04
C LYS A 674 1.85 -9.88 -15.63
N GLY A 675 3.09 -10.33 -15.44
CA GLY A 675 3.50 -11.01 -14.23
C GLY A 675 2.82 -12.38 -14.06
N LEU A 676 3.13 -13.08 -12.99
CA LEU A 676 2.63 -14.42 -12.70
C LEU A 676 2.09 -14.50 -11.28
N GLN A 677 0.91 -15.06 -11.11
CA GLN A 677 0.38 -15.35 -9.76
C GLN A 677 0.85 -16.74 -9.31
N TRP A 678 1.52 -16.77 -8.17
CA TRP A 678 1.93 -18.05 -7.59
C TRP A 678 0.76 -18.82 -6.94
N PRO A 679 0.82 -20.15 -6.81
CA PRO A 679 1.86 -21.09 -7.25
C PRO A 679 2.07 -21.13 -8.78
N CYS A 680 3.33 -21.20 -9.18
CA CYS A 680 3.75 -21.39 -10.57
C CYS A 680 4.83 -22.49 -10.61
N PRO A 681 4.43 -23.78 -10.54
CA PRO A 681 5.34 -24.88 -10.26
C PRO A 681 6.18 -25.36 -11.46
N SER A 682 5.99 -24.81 -12.64
CA SER A 682 6.76 -25.18 -13.84
C SER A 682 6.83 -24.04 -14.84
N ALA A 683 7.81 -24.08 -15.75
CA ALA A 683 8.05 -23.06 -16.76
C ALA A 683 6.85 -22.84 -17.72
N GLY A 684 6.04 -23.86 -17.99
CA GLY A 684 4.83 -23.74 -18.82
C GLY A 684 3.56 -23.33 -18.06
N HIS A 685 3.60 -23.24 -16.72
CA HIS A 685 2.41 -22.95 -15.93
C HIS A 685 1.99 -21.48 -16.05
N PRO A 686 0.70 -21.17 -16.33
CA PRO A 686 0.24 -19.79 -16.57
C PRO A 686 0.15 -18.93 -15.30
N GLY A 687 0.41 -19.47 -14.13
CA GLY A 687 0.10 -18.91 -12.82
C GLY A 687 -1.26 -19.39 -12.30
N THR A 688 -1.57 -19.07 -11.04
CA THR A 688 -2.78 -19.53 -10.34
C THR A 688 -3.62 -18.35 -9.88
N GLU A 689 -4.70 -18.04 -10.57
CA GLU A 689 -5.58 -16.91 -10.24
C GLU A 689 -6.45 -17.17 -9.01
N THR A 690 -6.92 -18.41 -8.82
CA THR A 690 -7.77 -18.83 -7.71
C THR A 690 -7.12 -19.98 -6.98
N LEU A 691 -6.92 -19.84 -5.67
CA LEU A 691 -6.43 -20.94 -4.81
C LEU A 691 -7.57 -21.85 -4.37
N HIS A 692 -7.21 -23.07 -3.92
CA HIS A 692 -8.11 -24.01 -3.26
C HIS A 692 -9.28 -24.50 -4.13
N VAL A 693 -9.12 -24.56 -5.46
CA VAL A 693 -10.19 -24.98 -6.39
C VAL A 693 -10.63 -26.44 -6.06
N ASP A 694 -9.69 -27.39 -6.11
CA ASP A 694 -10.00 -28.79 -5.88
C ASP A 694 -9.86 -29.20 -4.40
N LYS A 695 -8.79 -28.72 -3.76
CA LYS A 695 -8.47 -29.01 -2.36
C LYS A 695 -7.74 -27.84 -1.71
N PHE A 696 -7.80 -27.76 -0.40
CA PHE A 696 -6.99 -26.82 0.35
C PHE A 696 -5.52 -27.26 0.35
N SER A 697 -4.60 -26.31 0.51
CA SER A 697 -3.15 -26.62 0.54
C SER A 697 -2.79 -27.56 1.69
N ARG A 698 -3.57 -27.57 2.78
CA ARG A 698 -3.44 -28.49 3.92
C ARG A 698 -4.24 -29.80 3.77
N GLY A 699 -4.90 -30.00 2.64
CA GLY A 699 -5.82 -31.12 2.39
C GLY A 699 -7.27 -30.74 2.63
N LEU A 700 -7.78 -30.82 3.84
CA LEU A 700 -9.10 -30.32 4.27
C LEU A 700 -8.97 -28.91 4.85
N GLY A 701 -9.96 -28.07 4.63
CA GLY A 701 -10.09 -26.80 5.33
C GLY A 701 -10.43 -27.02 6.81
N LYS A 702 -9.85 -26.24 7.72
CA LYS A 702 -10.08 -26.44 9.15
C LYS A 702 -10.92 -25.31 9.72
N PHE A 703 -12.06 -25.67 10.30
CA PHE A 703 -12.79 -24.78 11.19
C PHE A 703 -12.04 -24.60 12.50
N ASN A 704 -11.93 -23.39 12.96
CA ASN A 704 -11.28 -23.03 14.21
C ASN A 704 -12.31 -22.49 15.20
N ALA A 705 -12.44 -23.11 16.35
CA ALA A 705 -13.30 -22.64 17.43
C ALA A 705 -12.64 -21.44 18.13
N VAL A 706 -13.01 -20.22 17.78
CA VAL A 706 -12.43 -19.00 18.33
C VAL A 706 -13.45 -18.24 19.17
N GLN A 707 -13.01 -17.79 20.35
CA GLN A 707 -13.84 -17.01 21.25
C GLN A 707 -13.39 -15.54 21.30
N HIS A 708 -14.37 -14.66 21.50
CA HIS A 708 -14.11 -13.22 21.68
C HIS A 708 -13.27 -12.98 22.94
N ARG A 709 -12.29 -12.10 22.76
CA ARG A 709 -11.52 -11.47 23.84
C ARG A 709 -11.54 -9.97 23.63
N TYR A 710 -11.72 -9.22 24.71
CA TYR A 710 -11.63 -7.76 24.62
C TYR A 710 -10.20 -7.32 24.29
N PRO A 711 -10.04 -6.12 23.67
CA PRO A 711 -8.73 -5.49 23.49
C PRO A 711 -7.96 -5.40 24.81
N ALA A 712 -6.63 -5.32 24.71
CA ALA A 712 -5.75 -5.21 25.88
C ALA A 712 -6.05 -3.96 26.72
N GLU A 713 -6.52 -2.90 26.08
CA GLU A 713 -6.96 -1.67 26.75
C GLU A 713 -8.42 -1.42 26.48
N GLN A 714 -9.17 -1.13 27.55
CA GLN A 714 -10.56 -0.72 27.53
C GLN A 714 -10.66 0.73 28.01
N PRO A 715 -11.69 1.48 27.56
CA PRO A 715 -11.97 2.79 28.14
C PRO A 715 -12.18 2.70 29.65
N ASP A 716 -11.59 3.63 30.40
CA ASP A 716 -11.74 3.77 31.83
C ASP A 716 -11.96 5.26 32.20
N GLN A 717 -12.06 5.59 33.47
CA GLN A 717 -12.30 6.98 33.93
C GLN A 717 -11.16 7.93 33.57
N ASP A 718 -9.90 7.43 33.52
CA ASP A 718 -8.72 8.23 33.20
C ASP A 718 -8.52 8.37 31.70
N TYR A 719 -8.92 7.36 30.93
CA TYR A 719 -8.76 7.26 29.46
C TYR A 719 -10.08 6.84 28.80
N PRO A 720 -11.06 7.77 28.68
CA PRO A 720 -12.44 7.42 28.32
C PRO A 720 -12.68 7.13 26.83
N LEU A 721 -11.70 7.37 25.96
CA LEU A 721 -11.83 7.18 24.53
C LEU A 721 -10.93 6.04 24.02
N ILE A 722 -11.34 5.38 22.94
CA ILE A 722 -10.49 4.46 22.19
C ILE A 722 -9.90 5.16 20.97
N LEU A 723 -8.58 5.20 20.89
CA LEU A 723 -7.86 5.56 19.68
C LEU A 723 -7.79 4.36 18.76
N THR A 724 -8.29 4.52 17.53
CA THR A 724 -7.97 3.64 16.41
C THR A 724 -7.05 4.37 15.42
N THR A 725 -6.10 3.64 14.84
CA THR A 725 -5.13 4.21 13.90
C THR A 725 -5.44 3.80 12.47
N GLY A 726 -4.94 4.54 11.49
CA GLY A 726 -5.13 4.18 10.10
C GLY A 726 -4.33 5.02 9.12
N ARG A 727 -4.73 4.95 7.85
CA ARG A 727 -4.09 5.67 6.76
C ARG A 727 -4.99 6.77 6.23
N ARG A 728 -4.37 7.81 5.70
CA ARG A 728 -5.01 8.83 4.88
C ARG A 728 -4.68 8.56 3.40
N ARG A 729 -5.58 8.95 2.52
CA ARG A 729 -5.45 8.70 1.08
C ARG A 729 -4.17 9.33 0.48
N GLU A 730 -3.80 10.50 0.94
CA GLU A 730 -2.70 11.30 0.40
C GLU A 730 -1.34 10.78 0.86
N HIS A 731 -1.23 10.34 2.11
CA HIS A 731 0.02 9.88 2.68
C HIS A 731 0.17 8.36 2.66
N TYR A 732 1.40 7.91 2.88
CA TYR A 732 1.71 6.50 2.89
C TYR A 732 2.69 6.11 4.00
N ASN A 733 2.31 5.12 4.81
CA ASN A 733 3.07 4.57 5.94
C ASN A 733 3.59 5.69 6.86
N CYS A 734 4.88 5.68 7.28
CA CYS A 734 5.51 6.72 8.09
C CYS A 734 5.65 8.09 7.38
N GLY A 735 5.24 8.19 6.12
CA GLY A 735 5.29 9.44 5.37
C GLY A 735 6.67 9.86 4.87
N SER A 736 7.73 9.05 5.07
CA SER A 736 9.11 9.39 4.67
C SER A 736 9.23 9.83 3.20
N MET A 737 8.47 9.22 2.31
CA MET A 737 8.39 9.65 0.91
C MET A 737 7.34 10.75 0.71
N THR A 738 6.08 10.52 1.11
CA THR A 738 4.96 11.38 0.73
C THR A 738 5.00 12.76 1.34
N ARG A 739 5.62 12.95 2.52
CA ARG A 739 5.84 14.28 3.12
C ARG A 739 6.85 15.13 2.35
N ARG A 740 7.64 14.53 1.46
CA ARG A 740 8.58 15.23 0.57
C ARG A 740 7.94 15.66 -0.77
N SER A 741 6.69 15.29 -1.02
CA SER A 741 5.93 15.81 -2.17
C SER A 741 5.18 17.09 -1.78
N LYS A 742 5.54 18.22 -2.42
CA LYS A 742 4.92 19.53 -2.16
C LYS A 742 3.42 19.54 -2.40
N GLY A 743 2.98 18.85 -3.45
CA GLY A 743 1.55 18.76 -3.77
C GLY A 743 0.77 17.96 -2.71
N ILE A 744 1.33 16.87 -2.20
CA ILE A 744 0.71 16.09 -1.13
C ILE A 744 0.65 16.89 0.16
N MET A 745 1.75 17.57 0.52
CA MET A 745 1.80 18.44 1.70
C MET A 745 0.89 19.66 1.58
N TRP A 746 0.58 20.12 0.37
CA TRP A 746 -0.45 21.15 0.18
C TRP A 746 -1.85 20.62 0.54
N VAL A 747 -2.19 19.40 0.10
CA VAL A 747 -3.52 18.81 0.34
C VAL A 747 -3.72 18.44 1.80
N TRP A 748 -2.70 17.83 2.42
CA TRP A 748 -2.76 17.36 3.80
C TRP A 748 -1.44 17.64 4.53
N PRO A 749 -1.29 18.84 5.13
CA PRO A 749 0.02 19.31 5.64
C PRO A 749 0.40 18.78 7.02
N GLU A 750 -0.57 18.36 7.85
CA GLU A 750 -0.36 18.05 9.28
C GLU A 750 -1.28 16.92 9.78
N GLU A 751 -0.90 16.32 10.91
CA GLU A 751 -1.75 15.35 11.60
C GLU A 751 -2.90 16.06 12.34
N ALA A 752 -4.03 15.36 12.42
CA ALA A 752 -5.16 15.79 13.23
C ALA A 752 -5.87 14.58 13.85
N ILE A 753 -6.29 14.69 15.10
CA ILE A 753 -7.15 13.71 15.74
C ILE A 753 -8.61 13.93 15.33
N GLU A 754 -9.23 12.93 14.71
CA GLU A 754 -10.64 12.96 14.36
C GLU A 754 -11.47 12.49 15.56
N ILE A 755 -12.48 13.28 15.95
CA ILE A 755 -13.42 12.98 17.02
C ILE A 755 -14.85 13.25 16.57
N SER A 756 -15.81 12.57 17.19
CA SER A 756 -17.22 12.79 16.89
C SER A 756 -17.69 14.17 17.38
N PRO A 757 -18.74 14.75 16.76
CA PRO A 757 -19.34 15.99 17.23
C PRO A 757 -19.84 15.88 18.68
N THR A 758 -20.30 14.71 19.12
CA THR A 758 -20.75 14.45 20.49
C THR A 758 -19.58 14.51 21.46
N ASP A 759 -18.47 13.81 21.17
CA ASP A 759 -17.27 13.82 22.02
C ASP A 759 -16.66 15.22 22.06
N ALA A 760 -16.59 15.93 20.93
CA ALA A 760 -16.10 17.31 20.85
C ALA A 760 -16.88 18.25 21.77
N LYS A 761 -18.22 18.14 21.79
CA LYS A 761 -19.09 18.91 22.66
C LYS A 761 -18.87 18.58 24.15
N GLU A 762 -18.77 17.28 24.49
CA GLU A 762 -18.53 16.81 25.86
C GLU A 762 -17.16 17.26 26.38
N LEU A 763 -16.14 17.30 25.54
CA LEU A 763 -14.77 17.75 25.84
C LEU A 763 -14.62 19.28 25.81
N GLY A 764 -15.59 20.00 25.24
CA GLY A 764 -15.50 21.46 25.04
C GLY A 764 -14.44 21.85 23.98
N VAL A 765 -14.18 20.99 22.98
CA VAL A 765 -13.15 21.17 21.96
C VAL A 765 -13.80 21.56 20.64
N GLY A 766 -13.29 22.63 20.00
CA GLY A 766 -13.71 23.09 18.68
C GLY A 766 -12.92 22.42 17.53
N ASP A 767 -13.50 22.49 16.31
CA ASP A 767 -12.79 22.07 15.11
C ASP A 767 -11.55 22.94 14.87
N GLY A 768 -10.39 22.32 14.56
CA GLY A 768 -9.12 23.01 14.39
C GLY A 768 -8.41 23.42 15.68
N GLU A 769 -9.02 23.22 16.85
CA GLU A 769 -8.41 23.55 18.15
C GLU A 769 -7.25 22.61 18.48
N VAL A 770 -6.14 23.16 19.01
CA VAL A 770 -4.99 22.36 19.43
C VAL A 770 -5.30 21.66 20.76
N VAL A 771 -5.12 20.36 20.79
CA VAL A 771 -5.38 19.50 21.94
C VAL A 771 -4.15 18.69 22.32
N LEU A 772 -4.11 18.25 23.57
CA LEU A 772 -3.15 17.27 24.08
C LEU A 772 -3.84 15.91 24.17
N VAL A 773 -3.33 14.97 23.40
CA VAL A 773 -3.78 13.57 23.44
C VAL A 773 -2.83 12.78 24.31
N ARG A 774 -3.35 12.07 25.32
CA ARG A 774 -2.54 11.24 26.24
C ARG A 774 -3.01 9.79 26.24
N SER A 775 -2.05 8.89 26.36
CA SER A 775 -2.25 7.49 26.75
C SER A 775 -1.42 7.18 27.99
N LYS A 776 -1.44 5.93 28.44
CA LYS A 776 -0.61 5.44 29.56
C LYS A 776 0.91 5.53 29.28
N ARG A 777 1.33 5.70 28.00
CA ARG A 777 2.75 5.66 27.54
C ARG A 777 3.33 7.01 27.19
N GLY A 778 2.48 7.94 26.74
CA GLY A 778 2.97 9.23 26.30
C GLY A 778 1.86 10.19 25.91
N SER A 779 2.27 11.30 25.31
CA SER A 779 1.34 12.31 24.85
C SER A 779 1.84 12.97 23.57
N VAL A 780 0.89 13.44 22.75
CA VAL A 780 1.15 14.22 21.55
C VAL A 780 0.25 15.45 21.48
N ARG A 781 0.75 16.53 20.90
CA ARG A 781 -0.05 17.73 20.59
C ARG A 781 -0.46 17.66 19.13
N THR A 782 -1.75 17.86 18.87
CA THR A 782 -2.29 17.86 17.51
C THR A 782 -3.56 18.70 17.44
N LYS A 783 -4.03 19.02 16.23
CA LYS A 783 -5.34 19.67 16.06
C LYS A 783 -6.47 18.67 16.17
N ALA A 784 -7.58 19.08 16.76
CA ALA A 784 -8.82 18.33 16.71
C ALA A 784 -9.52 18.57 15.36
N ARG A 785 -10.05 17.51 14.77
CA ARG A 785 -10.96 17.56 13.62
C ARG A 785 -12.29 16.95 14.02
N VAL A 786 -13.30 17.79 14.10
CA VAL A 786 -14.64 17.37 14.45
C VAL A 786 -15.34 16.84 13.21
N THR A 787 -15.71 15.56 13.21
CA THR A 787 -16.28 14.91 12.03
C THR A 787 -17.23 13.77 12.38
N ASP A 788 -18.27 13.60 11.59
CA ASP A 788 -19.24 12.48 11.67
C ASP A 788 -18.65 11.13 11.16
N LYS A 789 -17.41 11.15 10.68
CA LYS A 789 -16.68 9.91 10.33
C LYS A 789 -16.31 9.08 11.55
N SER A 790 -16.09 9.71 12.69
CA SER A 790 -15.79 9.05 13.97
C SER A 790 -17.06 8.83 14.79
N SER A 791 -17.23 7.62 15.31
CA SER A 791 -18.34 7.28 16.22
C SER A 791 -18.05 7.80 17.63
N ARG A 792 -19.08 8.02 18.44
CA ARG A 792 -18.93 8.42 19.86
C ARG A 792 -18.03 7.42 20.60
N GLY A 793 -17.07 7.94 21.36
CA GLY A 793 -16.10 7.16 22.13
C GLY A 793 -14.93 6.63 21.32
N VAL A 794 -14.88 6.90 20.01
CA VAL A 794 -13.80 6.45 19.10
C VAL A 794 -13.12 7.65 18.46
N ALA A 795 -11.83 7.79 18.70
CA ALA A 795 -10.98 8.77 18.04
C ALA A 795 -10.10 8.11 16.98
N PHE A 796 -9.68 8.89 15.97
CA PHE A 796 -8.83 8.37 14.90
C PHE A 796 -7.62 9.27 14.67
N MET A 797 -6.43 8.68 14.52
CA MET A 797 -5.21 9.36 14.05
C MET A 797 -4.51 8.51 12.98
N SER A 798 -3.77 9.18 12.10
CA SER A 798 -2.82 8.50 11.22
C SER A 798 -1.44 8.41 11.90
N PHE A 799 -0.47 7.78 11.25
CA PHE A 799 0.92 7.66 11.76
C PHE A 799 1.94 8.15 10.71
N HIS A 800 1.52 9.12 9.87
CA HIS A 800 2.31 9.59 8.75
C HIS A 800 3.33 10.67 9.11
N TYR A 801 3.19 11.32 10.27
CA TYR A 801 3.92 12.54 10.60
C TYR A 801 4.93 12.30 11.72
N GLN A 802 6.19 12.63 11.47
CA GLN A 802 7.26 12.54 12.47
C GLN A 802 7.14 13.61 13.56
N ASP A 803 6.47 14.74 13.27
CA ASP A 803 6.27 15.83 14.24
C ASP A 803 5.15 15.52 15.24
N VAL A 804 4.28 14.56 14.90
CA VAL A 804 3.19 14.06 15.76
C VAL A 804 3.25 12.53 15.73
N LEU A 805 4.08 11.94 16.58
CA LEU A 805 4.31 10.49 16.63
C LEU A 805 3.14 9.77 17.30
N THR A 806 2.12 9.42 16.52
CA THR A 806 0.94 8.70 17.01
C THR A 806 1.29 7.43 17.80
N ASN A 807 2.38 6.74 17.44
CA ASN A 807 2.80 5.51 18.10
C ASN A 807 3.44 5.71 19.49
N LEU A 808 3.65 6.95 19.95
CA LEU A 808 3.84 7.26 21.36
C LEU A 808 2.61 6.92 22.22
N LEU A 809 1.43 6.84 21.59
CA LEU A 809 0.16 6.56 22.25
C LEU A 809 -0.21 5.08 22.22
N THR A 810 0.25 4.33 21.22
CA THR A 810 -0.19 2.94 20.95
C THR A 810 0.44 1.95 21.92
N ASN A 811 -0.31 0.88 22.25
CA ASN A 811 0.18 -0.16 23.14
C ASN A 811 0.96 -1.26 22.41
N ALA A 812 1.89 -1.91 23.13
CA ALA A 812 2.73 -2.97 22.60
C ALA A 812 2.20 -4.38 22.86
N SER A 813 0.93 -4.52 23.26
CA SER A 813 0.32 -5.84 23.45
C SER A 813 0.26 -6.60 22.13
N LEU A 814 0.67 -7.87 22.15
CA LEU A 814 0.87 -8.66 20.95
C LEU A 814 -0.19 -9.74 20.77
N ASP A 815 -0.55 -10.02 19.51
CA ASP A 815 -1.22 -11.27 19.15
C ASP A 815 -0.34 -12.46 19.59
N PRO A 816 -0.89 -13.44 20.32
CA PRO A 816 -0.09 -14.49 20.92
C PRO A 816 0.59 -15.43 19.90
N GLN A 817 0.04 -15.55 18.69
CA GLN A 817 0.56 -16.43 17.63
C GLN A 817 1.44 -15.64 16.63
N ALA A 818 0.90 -14.59 16.05
CA ALA A 818 1.56 -13.81 15.02
C ALA A 818 2.52 -12.75 15.57
N LYS A 819 2.48 -12.43 16.87
CA LYS A 819 3.27 -11.38 17.53
C LYS A 819 3.05 -9.98 16.90
N THR A 820 1.87 -9.74 16.33
CA THR A 820 1.47 -8.44 15.77
C THR A 820 0.92 -7.55 16.88
N PRO A 821 1.33 -6.27 16.95
CA PRO A 821 0.86 -5.35 17.97
C PRO A 821 -0.58 -4.87 17.76
N GLU A 822 -1.22 -4.42 18.84
CA GLU A 822 -2.57 -3.88 18.83
C GLU A 822 -2.60 -2.37 18.59
N TYR A 823 -2.59 -1.95 17.32
CA TYR A 823 -2.68 -0.54 16.95
C TYR A 823 -4.11 0.01 16.89
N LYS A 824 -5.14 -0.84 16.88
CA LYS A 824 -6.53 -0.44 16.61
C LYS A 824 -7.36 -0.20 17.85
N ALA A 825 -6.81 -0.45 19.03
CA ALA A 825 -7.54 -0.23 20.27
C ALA A 825 -6.58 0.20 21.40
N CYS A 826 -6.42 1.51 21.56
CA CYS A 826 -5.61 2.09 22.62
C CYS A 826 -6.45 3.08 23.43
N ALA A 827 -6.45 2.97 24.75
CA ALA A 827 -7.17 3.88 25.62
C ALA A 827 -6.46 5.24 25.70
N ILE A 828 -7.20 6.32 25.42
CA ILE A 828 -6.68 7.69 25.43
C ILE A 828 -7.63 8.66 26.15
N ARG A 829 -7.08 9.81 26.53
CA ARG A 829 -7.85 11.02 26.87
C ARG A 829 -7.38 12.20 26.02
N ILE A 830 -8.30 13.13 25.79
CA ILE A 830 -8.05 14.37 25.07
C ILE A 830 -8.24 15.53 26.05
N GLU A 831 -7.24 16.39 26.14
CA GLU A 831 -7.23 17.54 27.02
C GLU A 831 -7.14 18.82 26.17
N LYS A 832 -7.99 19.77 26.50
CA LYS A 832 -7.88 21.13 25.99
C LYS A 832 -6.61 21.79 26.53
N ILE A 833 -5.82 22.39 25.67
CA ILE A 833 -4.66 23.16 26.11
C ILE A 833 -5.15 24.57 26.46
N PRO A 834 -4.95 25.06 27.68
CA PRO A 834 -5.25 26.43 28.00
C PRO A 834 -4.50 27.39 27.07
N CYS A 835 -5.19 28.42 26.57
CA CYS A 835 -4.60 29.44 25.68
C CYS A 835 -3.51 30.24 26.41
#